data_e054d4e29f28f57236a8a434efae0679
#
_entry.id   e054d4e29f28f57236a8a434efae0679
#
_cell.length_a   1.000
_cell.length_b   1.000
_cell.length_c   1.000
_cell.angle_alpha   90.00
_cell.angle_beta   90.00
_cell.angle_gamma   90.00
#
_symmetry.space_group_name_H-M   'P 1'
#
loop_
_entity.id
_entity.type
_entity.pdbx_description
1 polymer ?
#
loop_
_entity_poly.entity_id
_entity_poly.type
_entity_poly.pdbx_seq_one_letter_code
_entity_poly.pdbx_strand_id
1 'polypeptide(L)'
;MNYRFSAFGVLGLWLCASFAFAGDVPVPEQSELLKLIQAHADHAALAPDVRAITPRPDAKLPPLGKADAEKWRQALWTAWVEHVKQTRTPQQIELGDPWKTGKGIVPATWWPAPEKKQALVMRYFTRVFGQKPEGGWPLYINLHAGGNNQRDNDRCWALTRSQYAIGTGLYLCPRSLRDLAESWYDPINYPLLDRILAEAMALWDVNPDKIYLMGFSMGGWGVMHLGPALPDRWAAVSATSGAGFVGPTGRSQPDNLRNTPILIQSGGTDLAFGRLPLSRAFAAALKGFHERDPAGYEVVFKEHAGQGHQIRDGDAPGWLALHTRDPLPKRIVWQQPFPTVGNSKEDIDKLNERDWASAAHYARQVSWLRNEKPGAYQRIVASRDGNTVTIEEAEHVEELVLLLDDRMADLDQPVRVLCGGKELASATPKRTVDALIASLIARGDPRLMFSAELPVKPIDTTAALEGKDLTTVTDLLRRARHRQAQKRFAEALEDLEAAIKLEPARGLAGGFKEMQTLASTLKDVPRSIEIVRRWADADAGNINLQQQASQVCLGGDFTHPIDAVAALRFAERAVAAQPNDPRLLQTLGFAQRANGKIAESLATIRKAMDHLPAKDSEEQRKRMEMILKTFEGKDQKPEKTDSDKPASAKPLSAEATPGKAASGKSASEVARDTLTRQIEARDFVIHTDLSEAQAKHYAAVFEGFYNYFGTNYFPVVQRKKLVMLLFSKTADYEAFHAPGKPPSPFGYYQPARNTLVVNVERGLGTAMHELVHHFQTVGGMDHHPDWINEGIPMFFEKFMGYVANDGTLHISVGYFSNWRFPVAKEKIGAYTLSRLIEEGEPCLASSFMLFLHKKGHLRRFVQQLQTKGKEAKPEEILVGSYGQPIATIEREWKEWIAGQPIDGNVNLVPLSFVRTEPEWDAWWQANKDRLMWDEAQGIYRVR
;
A
#
# COMPACT_ATOMS: atom_id res chain seq x y z
N MET A 1 -57.97 -50.48 -17.12
CA MET A 1 -58.39 -51.56 -16.19
C MET A 1 -57.81 -51.16 -14.84
N ASN A 2 -58.55 -50.44 -13.97
CA ASN A 2 -59.51 -50.96 -13.04
C ASN A 2 -58.83 -51.89 -12.02
N TYR A 3 -58.73 -51.65 -10.75
CA TYR A 3 -59.64 -51.33 -9.63
C TYR A 3 -58.80 -50.92 -8.41
N ARG A 4 -59.02 -49.88 -7.65
CA ARG A 4 -60.07 -49.59 -6.57
C ARG A 4 -59.87 -50.29 -5.21
N PHE A 5 -59.64 -49.43 -4.16
CA PHE A 5 -60.24 -49.42 -2.81
C PHE A 5 -59.84 -50.51 -1.80
N SER A 6 -59.48 -50.15 -0.59
CA SER A 6 -60.18 -49.59 0.57
C SER A 6 -59.16 -49.45 1.71
N ALA A 7 -59.06 -48.41 2.46
CA ALA A 7 -59.79 -47.82 3.56
C ALA A 7 -59.73 -48.55 4.93
N PHE A 8 -59.39 -47.73 5.93
CA PHE A 8 -59.57 -47.89 7.38
C PHE A 8 -58.48 -48.54 8.21
N GLY A 9 -57.98 -47.73 9.14
CA GLY A 9 -57.31 -48.12 10.34
C GLY A 9 -56.71 -46.95 11.07
N VAL A 10 -57.53 -46.16 11.77
CA VAL A 10 -57.11 -45.19 12.78
C VAL A 10 -56.51 -45.94 13.92
N LEU A 11 -55.24 -45.66 14.27
CA LEU A 11 -54.76 -45.77 15.66
C LEU A 11 -53.64 -44.74 15.87
N GLY A 12 -53.93 -43.81 16.76
CA GLY A 12 -52.96 -42.88 17.25
C GLY A 12 -51.82 -43.61 17.98
N LEU A 13 -50.63 -43.23 17.64
CA LEU A 13 -49.45 -43.57 18.41
C LEU A 13 -48.61 -42.33 18.53
N TRP A 14 -48.59 -41.84 19.73
CA TRP A 14 -47.67 -40.95 20.33
C TRP A 14 -46.32 -40.80 19.56
N LEU A 15 -46.08 -39.66 18.98
CA LEU A 15 -44.71 -39.22 18.73
C LEU A 15 -44.14 -38.81 20.09
N CYS A 16 -43.54 -39.74 20.80
CA CYS A 16 -42.51 -39.46 21.76
C CYS A 16 -41.34 -38.86 20.96
N ALA A 17 -41.26 -37.52 20.89
CA ALA A 17 -40.04 -36.85 20.65
C ALA A 17 -39.06 -37.36 21.69
N SER A 18 -38.17 -38.23 21.28
CA SER A 18 -37.03 -38.64 22.06
C SER A 18 -36.18 -37.35 22.23
N PHE A 19 -36.39 -36.64 23.33
CA PHE A 19 -35.35 -35.84 23.91
C PHE A 19 -34.23 -36.81 24.26
N ALA A 20 -33.29 -36.99 23.36
CA ALA A 20 -32.02 -37.56 23.69
C ALA A 20 -31.44 -36.58 24.71
N PHE A 21 -31.48 -36.91 25.96
CA PHE A 21 -30.62 -36.33 26.98
C PHE A 21 -29.22 -36.48 26.43
N ALA A 22 -28.55 -35.34 26.10
CA ALA A 22 -27.13 -35.34 25.83
C ALA A 22 -26.49 -35.89 27.10
N GLY A 23 -26.00 -37.14 27.02
CA GLY A 23 -25.21 -37.74 28.08
C GLY A 23 -23.99 -36.85 28.29
N ASP A 24 -23.42 -36.87 29.52
CA ASP A 24 -22.15 -36.19 29.78
C ASP A 24 -21.14 -36.54 28.70
N VAL A 25 -20.64 -35.56 27.97
CA VAL A 25 -19.57 -35.71 26.96
C VAL A 25 -18.26 -35.50 27.70
N PRO A 26 -17.55 -36.59 28.07
CA PRO A 26 -16.37 -36.46 28.90
C PRO A 26 -15.26 -35.73 28.12
N VAL A 27 -14.55 -34.87 28.82
CA VAL A 27 -13.34 -34.26 28.32
C VAL A 27 -12.25 -35.32 28.22
N PRO A 28 -11.63 -35.56 27.07
CA PRO A 28 -10.57 -36.57 26.95
C PRO A 28 -9.27 -36.12 27.62
N GLU A 29 -8.33 -37.03 27.67
CA GLU A 29 -6.98 -36.75 28.18
C GLU A 29 -6.30 -35.62 27.35
N GLN A 30 -5.41 -34.91 28.01
CA GLN A 30 -4.74 -33.74 27.40
C GLN A 30 -4.04 -34.06 26.07
N SER A 31 -3.52 -35.25 25.91
CA SER A 31 -2.87 -35.70 24.66
C SER A 31 -3.83 -35.75 23.47
N GLU A 32 -5.07 -36.12 23.68
CA GLU A 32 -6.10 -36.13 22.64
C GLU A 32 -6.59 -34.70 22.33
N LEU A 33 -6.71 -33.84 23.33
CA LEU A 33 -7.01 -32.42 23.13
C LEU A 33 -5.93 -31.74 22.29
N LEU A 34 -4.66 -32.04 22.53
CA LEU A 34 -3.54 -31.52 21.73
C LEU A 34 -3.62 -31.99 20.28
N LYS A 35 -3.99 -33.24 20.01
CA LYS A 35 -4.18 -33.74 18.63
C LYS A 35 -5.32 -33.01 17.92
N LEU A 36 -6.45 -32.80 18.60
CA LEU A 36 -7.58 -32.05 18.07
C LEU A 36 -7.18 -30.61 17.72
N ILE A 37 -6.50 -29.92 18.64
CA ILE A 37 -5.97 -28.58 18.41
C ILE A 37 -5.01 -28.57 17.24
N GLN A 38 -4.06 -29.49 17.16
CA GLN A 38 -3.09 -29.57 16.07
C GLN A 38 -3.77 -29.75 14.72
N ALA A 39 -4.73 -30.68 14.61
CA ALA A 39 -5.45 -30.92 13.36
C ALA A 39 -6.20 -29.65 12.86
N HIS A 40 -6.83 -28.92 13.76
CA HIS A 40 -7.49 -27.64 13.42
C HIS A 40 -6.47 -26.54 13.09
N ALA A 41 -5.34 -26.49 13.77
CA ALA A 41 -4.26 -25.55 13.48
C ALA A 41 -3.64 -25.81 12.10
N ASP A 42 -3.42 -27.08 11.76
CA ASP A 42 -2.91 -27.48 10.44
C ASP A 42 -3.89 -27.07 9.32
N HIS A 43 -5.19 -27.29 9.55
CA HIS A 43 -6.22 -26.85 8.61
C HIS A 43 -6.25 -25.31 8.47
N ALA A 44 -6.14 -24.58 9.58
CA ALA A 44 -6.12 -23.12 9.57
C ALA A 44 -4.88 -22.56 8.86
N ALA A 45 -3.78 -23.30 8.86
CA ALA A 45 -2.52 -22.96 8.19
C ALA A 45 -2.52 -23.22 6.68
N LEU A 46 -3.53 -23.92 6.14
CA LEU A 46 -3.67 -24.12 4.69
C LEU A 46 -3.81 -22.80 3.95
N ALA A 47 -3.30 -22.74 2.72
CA ALA A 47 -3.54 -21.62 1.82
C ALA A 47 -5.04 -21.36 1.64
N PRO A 48 -5.49 -20.12 1.46
CA PRO A 48 -6.92 -19.79 1.43
C PRO A 48 -7.74 -20.57 0.41
N ASP A 49 -7.21 -20.81 -0.78
CA ASP A 49 -7.81 -21.58 -1.85
C ASP A 49 -7.90 -23.07 -1.49
N VAL A 50 -6.81 -23.63 -0.95
CA VAL A 50 -6.78 -25.04 -0.49
C VAL A 50 -7.71 -25.24 0.71
N ARG A 51 -7.69 -24.30 1.66
CA ARG A 51 -8.57 -24.34 2.84
C ARG A 51 -10.05 -24.27 2.45
N ALA A 52 -10.40 -23.50 1.42
CA ALA A 52 -11.78 -23.38 0.96
C ALA A 52 -12.36 -24.69 0.45
N ILE A 53 -11.54 -25.61 -0.05
CA ILE A 53 -11.95 -26.93 -0.58
C ILE A 53 -11.64 -28.09 0.36
N THR A 54 -10.86 -27.85 1.43
CA THR A 54 -10.51 -28.87 2.42
C THR A 54 -11.52 -28.83 3.55
N PRO A 55 -12.22 -29.92 3.84
CA PRO A 55 -13.15 -29.96 4.97
C PRO A 55 -12.45 -29.60 6.27
N ARG A 56 -13.14 -28.82 7.13
CA ARG A 56 -12.67 -28.57 8.48
C ARG A 56 -12.54 -29.90 9.24
N PRO A 57 -11.50 -30.10 10.05
CA PRO A 57 -11.48 -31.23 10.97
C PRO A 57 -12.76 -31.31 11.77
N ASP A 58 -13.28 -32.51 11.96
CA ASP A 58 -14.48 -32.77 12.74
C ASP A 58 -14.13 -33.70 13.89
N ALA A 59 -14.36 -33.29 15.10
CA ALA A 59 -14.10 -34.10 16.29
C ALA A 59 -15.05 -35.31 16.39
N LYS A 60 -16.10 -35.36 15.54
CA LYS A 60 -17.12 -36.45 15.54
C LYS A 60 -17.72 -36.73 16.91
N LEU A 61 -17.78 -35.68 17.74
CA LEU A 61 -18.36 -35.74 19.08
C LEU A 61 -19.85 -35.36 19.01
N PRO A 62 -20.67 -35.91 19.90
CA PRO A 62 -22.06 -35.47 20.00
C PRO A 62 -22.14 -33.98 20.43
N PRO A 63 -23.24 -33.30 20.14
CA PRO A 63 -23.48 -31.95 20.67
C PRO A 63 -23.33 -31.89 22.17
N LEU A 64 -22.72 -30.80 22.65
CA LEU A 64 -22.45 -30.60 24.06
C LEU A 64 -23.69 -30.05 24.79
N GLY A 65 -23.86 -30.46 26.04
CA GLY A 65 -24.71 -29.76 27.01
C GLY A 65 -24.04 -28.43 27.45
N LYS A 66 -24.82 -27.55 28.07
CA LYS A 66 -24.32 -26.24 28.53
C LYS A 66 -23.15 -26.40 29.52
N ALA A 67 -23.27 -27.30 30.51
CA ALA A 67 -22.25 -27.56 31.50
C ALA A 67 -20.98 -28.17 30.87
N ASP A 68 -21.14 -29.04 29.88
CA ASP A 68 -20.01 -29.69 29.21
C ASP A 68 -19.27 -28.72 28.30
N ALA A 69 -19.98 -27.81 27.62
CA ALA A 69 -19.35 -26.77 26.83
C ALA A 69 -18.39 -25.92 27.68
N GLU A 70 -18.74 -25.61 28.90
CA GLU A 70 -17.88 -24.85 29.81
C GLU A 70 -16.68 -25.69 30.29
N LYS A 71 -16.87 -26.97 30.65
CA LYS A 71 -15.75 -27.89 30.97
C LYS A 71 -14.78 -28.00 29.80
N TRP A 72 -15.30 -28.19 28.59
CA TRP A 72 -14.49 -28.29 27.37
C TRP A 72 -13.74 -26.98 27.05
N ARG A 73 -14.36 -25.83 27.23
CA ARG A 73 -13.71 -24.52 27.06
C ARG A 73 -12.47 -24.40 27.94
N GLN A 74 -12.59 -24.74 29.21
CA GLN A 74 -11.51 -24.67 30.19
C GLN A 74 -10.39 -25.66 29.84
N ALA A 75 -10.72 -26.89 29.50
CA ALA A 75 -9.76 -27.92 29.13
C ALA A 75 -9.03 -27.59 27.84
N LEU A 76 -9.74 -27.09 26.82
CA LEU A 76 -9.15 -26.65 25.56
C LEU A 76 -8.23 -25.45 25.75
N TRP A 77 -8.56 -24.50 26.61
CA TRP A 77 -7.64 -23.41 26.93
C TRP A 77 -6.34 -23.92 27.56
N THR A 78 -6.45 -24.85 28.53
CA THR A 78 -5.28 -25.47 29.15
C THR A 78 -4.42 -26.20 28.11
N ALA A 79 -5.03 -26.97 27.24
CA ALA A 79 -4.34 -27.65 26.15
C ALA A 79 -3.74 -26.67 25.13
N TRP A 80 -4.41 -25.56 24.81
CA TRP A 80 -3.88 -24.52 23.97
C TRP A 80 -2.60 -23.87 24.53
N VAL A 81 -2.60 -23.56 25.81
CA VAL A 81 -1.40 -23.05 26.50
C VAL A 81 -0.24 -24.01 26.32
N GLU A 82 -0.48 -25.30 26.48
CA GLU A 82 0.56 -26.31 26.27
C GLU A 82 0.98 -26.45 24.79
N HIS A 83 0.01 -26.41 23.86
CA HIS A 83 0.30 -26.38 22.43
C HIS A 83 1.18 -25.19 22.04
N VAL A 84 0.88 -24.00 22.54
CA VAL A 84 1.69 -22.80 22.28
C VAL A 84 3.10 -22.96 22.85
N LYS A 85 3.26 -23.54 24.03
CA LYS A 85 4.59 -23.85 24.63
C LYS A 85 5.40 -24.82 23.78
N GLN A 86 4.76 -25.86 23.25
CA GLN A 86 5.42 -26.89 22.45
C GLN A 86 5.77 -26.42 21.03
N THR A 87 4.92 -25.61 20.44
CA THR A 87 5.08 -25.12 19.04
C THR A 87 5.90 -23.85 18.92
N ARG A 88 6.15 -23.15 20.04
CA ARG A 88 7.01 -21.97 20.01
C ARG A 88 8.46 -22.34 19.73
N THR A 89 9.14 -21.51 18.96
CA THR A 89 10.61 -21.66 18.81
C THR A 89 11.34 -21.07 20.02
N PRO A 90 12.53 -21.57 20.39
CA PRO A 90 13.25 -21.12 21.58
C PRO A 90 13.61 -19.63 21.64
N GLN A 91 13.46 -18.91 20.55
CA GLN A 91 13.78 -17.47 20.43
C GLN A 91 12.59 -16.54 20.66
N GLN A 92 11.45 -17.11 21.02
CA GLN A 92 10.20 -16.35 21.20
C GLN A 92 9.97 -15.98 22.64
N ILE A 93 9.53 -14.78 22.84
CA ILE A 93 8.91 -14.20 24.03
C ILE A 93 9.54 -14.64 25.36
N GLU A 94 10.52 -13.88 25.84
CA GLU A 94 10.98 -13.93 27.21
C GLU A 94 10.49 -12.70 27.98
N LEU A 95 9.80 -12.93 29.09
CA LEU A 95 9.66 -11.94 30.15
C LEU A 95 10.99 -11.87 30.89
N GLY A 96 11.64 -10.77 30.84
CA GLY A 96 12.94 -10.65 31.51
C GLY A 96 13.38 -9.21 31.66
N ASP A 97 14.64 -9.09 32.04
CA ASP A 97 15.37 -7.84 32.20
C ASP A 97 14.81 -6.75 31.30
N PRO A 98 14.43 -5.56 31.83
CA PRO A 98 13.86 -4.46 31.05
C PRO A 98 14.74 -3.97 29.89
N TRP A 99 15.97 -4.44 29.84
CA TRP A 99 16.96 -4.13 28.82
C TRP A 99 17.17 -5.21 27.77
N LYS A 100 16.59 -6.41 27.97
CA LYS A 100 16.65 -7.48 26.97
C LYS A 100 15.61 -7.26 25.88
N THR A 101 16.02 -7.53 24.66
CA THR A 101 15.15 -7.50 23.50
C THR A 101 14.53 -8.87 23.33
N GLY A 102 13.21 -8.99 23.50
CA GLY A 102 12.45 -10.14 23.05
C GLY A 102 12.33 -10.13 21.53
N LYS A 103 12.15 -11.30 20.91
CA LYS A 103 11.87 -11.45 19.49
C LYS A 103 10.57 -12.20 19.31
N GLY A 104 9.56 -11.58 18.74
CA GLY A 104 8.38 -12.25 18.24
C GLY A 104 8.66 -12.80 16.85
N ILE A 105 8.55 -14.11 16.64
CA ILE A 105 8.66 -14.73 15.33
C ILE A 105 7.28 -15.18 14.90
N VAL A 106 6.82 -14.66 13.76
CA VAL A 106 5.58 -15.12 13.13
C VAL A 106 5.94 -16.04 11.99
N PRO A 107 5.51 -17.31 12.02
CA PRO A 107 5.70 -18.19 10.89
C PRO A 107 5.09 -17.62 9.62
N ALA A 108 5.73 -17.82 8.48
CA ALA A 108 5.24 -17.35 7.17
C ALA A 108 3.86 -17.91 6.79
N THR A 109 3.42 -18.98 7.46
CA THR A 109 2.10 -19.59 7.30
C THR A 109 0.92 -18.67 7.66
N TRP A 110 1.17 -17.56 8.33
CA TRP A 110 0.15 -16.53 8.63
C TRP A 110 -0.07 -15.55 7.48
N TRP A 111 0.75 -15.67 6.44
CA TRP A 111 0.69 -14.80 5.28
C TRP A 111 0.16 -15.55 4.06
N PRO A 112 -0.61 -14.91 3.17
CA PRO A 112 -1.18 -15.58 1.99
C PRO A 112 -0.17 -16.00 0.90
N ALA A 113 1.14 -15.84 1.12
CA ALA A 113 2.17 -16.33 0.23
C ALA A 113 2.90 -17.54 0.88
N PRO A 114 2.36 -18.77 0.78
CA PRO A 114 2.93 -19.95 1.42
C PRO A 114 4.30 -20.37 0.88
N GLU A 115 4.74 -19.79 -0.22
CA GLU A 115 6.00 -20.10 -0.88
C GLU A 115 7.23 -19.47 -0.19
N LYS A 116 7.04 -18.50 0.69
CA LYS A 116 8.11 -17.79 1.37
C LYS A 116 8.24 -18.23 2.82
N LYS A 117 9.09 -19.20 3.05
CA LYS A 117 9.44 -19.74 4.37
C LYS A 117 10.28 -18.79 5.24
N GLN A 118 10.23 -17.49 5.04
CA GLN A 118 10.92 -16.54 5.91
C GLN A 118 9.98 -16.10 7.03
N ALA A 119 10.35 -16.45 8.24
CA ALA A 119 9.67 -15.96 9.43
C ALA A 119 9.87 -14.44 9.55
N LEU A 120 8.77 -13.71 9.71
CA LEU A 120 8.84 -12.31 10.07
C LEU A 120 9.19 -12.17 11.54
N VAL A 121 10.16 -11.33 11.84
CA VAL A 121 10.63 -11.12 13.19
C VAL A 121 10.30 -9.71 13.63
N MET A 122 9.34 -9.57 14.53
CA MET A 122 9.09 -8.32 15.24
C MET A 122 9.90 -8.31 16.53
N ARG A 123 10.89 -7.44 16.63
CA ARG A 123 11.66 -7.20 17.85
C ARG A 123 10.81 -6.40 18.83
N TYR A 124 10.96 -6.65 20.13
CA TYR A 124 10.29 -5.85 21.15
C TYR A 124 11.11 -5.79 22.43
N PHE A 125 10.83 -4.77 23.25
CA PHE A 125 11.27 -4.70 24.63
C PHE A 125 10.10 -5.04 25.54
N THR A 126 10.40 -5.72 26.65
CA THR A 126 9.43 -5.98 27.72
C THR A 126 9.92 -5.42 29.04
N ARG A 127 8.97 -5.01 29.86
CA ARG A 127 9.23 -4.61 31.25
C ARG A 127 8.07 -5.02 32.13
N VAL A 128 8.36 -5.47 33.36
CA VAL A 128 7.36 -5.86 34.34
C VAL A 128 7.25 -4.76 35.40
N PHE A 129 6.04 -4.39 35.77
CA PHE A 129 5.75 -3.44 36.82
C PHE A 129 4.82 -4.07 37.87
N GLY A 130 5.14 -3.88 39.13
CA GLY A 130 4.33 -4.38 40.24
C GLY A 130 4.33 -5.91 40.37
N GLN A 131 3.27 -6.42 41.01
CA GLN A 131 3.04 -7.85 41.18
C GLN A 131 1.84 -8.30 40.35
N LYS A 132 1.90 -9.57 39.88
CA LYS A 132 0.83 -10.12 39.06
C LYS A 132 -0.48 -10.17 39.83
N PRO A 133 -1.55 -9.55 39.35
CA PRO A 133 -2.90 -9.68 39.96
C PRO A 133 -3.43 -11.11 39.79
N GLU A 134 -4.38 -11.51 40.67
CA GLU A 134 -5.04 -12.80 40.61
C GLU A 134 -5.69 -13.08 39.24
N GLY A 135 -6.26 -12.04 38.57
CA GLY A 135 -6.91 -12.18 37.26
C GLY A 135 -5.95 -12.12 36.06
N GLY A 136 -4.63 -12.25 36.27
CA GLY A 136 -3.62 -12.14 35.20
C GLY A 136 -3.07 -10.74 35.02
N TRP A 137 -2.00 -10.62 34.20
CA TRP A 137 -1.31 -9.36 33.94
C TRP A 137 -2.11 -8.40 33.03
N PRO A 138 -2.30 -7.14 33.38
CA PRO A 138 -2.57 -6.09 32.40
C PRO A 138 -1.38 -5.97 31.42
N LEU A 139 -1.67 -5.79 30.13
CA LEU A 139 -0.65 -5.63 29.10
C LEU A 139 -0.78 -4.25 28.44
N TYR A 140 0.32 -3.47 28.46
CA TYR A 140 0.42 -2.18 27.78
C TYR A 140 1.38 -2.29 26.60
N ILE A 141 0.87 -2.15 25.40
CA ILE A 141 1.67 -2.11 24.17
C ILE A 141 1.90 -0.67 23.77
N ASN A 142 3.17 -0.23 23.76
CA ASN A 142 3.53 1.12 23.38
C ASN A 142 4.28 1.14 22.04
N LEU A 143 3.66 1.71 21.02
CA LEU A 143 4.20 1.88 19.68
C LEU A 143 5.20 3.05 19.65
N HIS A 144 6.42 2.78 19.17
CA HIS A 144 7.46 3.81 19.13
C HIS A 144 7.18 4.90 18.10
N ALA A 145 7.69 6.09 18.38
CA ALA A 145 7.83 7.18 17.41
C ALA A 145 8.91 6.87 16.36
N GLY A 146 8.99 7.66 15.30
CA GLY A 146 10.05 7.47 14.30
C GLY A 146 9.86 8.30 13.05
N GLY A 147 10.58 7.90 12.01
CA GLY A 147 10.62 8.57 10.70
C GLY A 147 11.00 7.59 9.58
N ASN A 148 11.54 8.12 8.49
CA ASN A 148 11.79 7.38 7.24
C ASN A 148 13.19 6.73 7.17
N ASN A 149 13.83 6.43 8.30
CA ASN A 149 15.11 5.75 8.31
C ASN A 149 15.32 4.90 9.56
N GLN A 150 16.19 3.90 9.45
CA GLN A 150 16.47 2.94 10.49
C GLN A 150 17.00 3.59 11.77
N ARG A 151 17.95 4.53 11.64
CA ARG A 151 18.61 5.17 12.77
C ARG A 151 17.63 5.89 13.70
N ASP A 152 16.70 6.65 13.12
CA ASP A 152 15.69 7.40 13.88
C ASP A 152 14.68 6.44 14.52
N ASN A 153 14.25 5.41 13.78
CA ASN A 153 13.34 4.41 14.30
C ASN A 153 13.94 3.59 15.44
N ASP A 154 15.18 3.13 15.32
CA ASP A 154 15.88 2.40 16.39
C ASP A 154 16.11 3.29 17.63
N ARG A 155 16.43 4.55 17.41
CA ARG A 155 16.57 5.54 18.50
C ARG A 155 15.25 5.75 19.23
N CYS A 156 14.18 6.01 18.50
CA CYS A 156 12.85 6.22 19.07
C CYS A 156 12.36 4.97 19.79
N TRP A 157 12.55 3.79 19.20
CA TRP A 157 12.23 2.52 19.82
C TRP A 157 12.99 2.32 21.15
N ALA A 158 14.30 2.62 21.17
CA ALA A 158 15.08 2.57 22.39
C ALA A 158 14.58 3.53 23.49
N LEU A 159 14.12 4.72 23.13
CA LEU A 159 13.55 5.70 24.08
C LEU A 159 12.19 5.26 24.63
N THR A 160 11.38 4.56 23.83
CA THR A 160 10.05 4.09 24.20
C THR A 160 10.08 3.14 25.41
N ARG A 161 11.18 2.43 25.67
CA ARG A 161 11.37 1.54 26.82
C ARG A 161 11.11 2.19 28.16
N SER A 162 11.45 3.47 28.30
CA SER A 162 11.37 4.23 29.54
C SER A 162 10.40 5.40 29.45
N GLN A 163 9.61 5.48 28.41
CA GLN A 163 8.72 6.60 28.15
C GLN A 163 7.63 6.72 29.21
N TYR A 164 7.06 5.58 29.65
CA TYR A 164 6.00 5.58 30.65
C TYR A 164 6.34 4.66 31.83
N ALA A 165 5.88 5.07 33.01
CA ALA A 165 5.77 4.22 34.17
C ALA A 165 4.30 3.81 34.33
N ILE A 166 4.02 2.52 34.31
CA ILE A 166 2.70 1.95 34.60
C ILE A 166 2.64 1.49 36.06
N GLY A 167 1.46 1.45 36.66
CA GLY A 167 1.29 1.03 38.06
C GLY A 167 1.57 -0.46 38.23
N THR A 168 0.82 -1.30 37.54
CA THR A 168 0.99 -2.77 37.54
C THR A 168 0.71 -3.30 36.17
N GLY A 169 1.56 -4.21 35.67
CA GLY A 169 1.35 -4.86 34.37
C GLY A 169 2.63 -5.16 33.64
N LEU A 170 2.44 -5.70 32.46
CA LEU A 170 3.50 -5.92 31.47
C LEU A 170 3.52 -4.74 30.49
N TYR A 171 4.69 -4.22 30.22
CA TYR A 171 4.91 -3.14 29.26
C TYR A 171 5.72 -3.68 28.09
N LEU A 172 5.15 -3.62 26.89
CA LEU A 172 5.73 -4.17 25.67
C LEU A 172 5.89 -3.07 24.63
N CYS A 173 7.11 -2.92 24.10
CA CYS A 173 7.44 -1.95 23.07
C CYS A 173 7.90 -2.68 21.82
N PRO A 174 7.04 -2.91 20.82
CA PRO A 174 7.44 -3.54 19.58
C PRO A 174 8.22 -2.56 18.69
N ARG A 175 9.10 -3.11 17.83
CA ARG A 175 9.79 -2.40 16.77
C ARG A 175 9.03 -2.58 15.47
N SER A 176 8.64 -1.50 14.82
CA SER A 176 8.02 -1.55 13.50
C SER A 176 8.90 -2.31 12.50
N LEU A 177 8.30 -3.04 11.58
CA LEU A 177 9.03 -3.91 10.66
C LEU A 177 9.81 -3.15 9.60
N ARG A 178 9.31 -2.01 9.16
CA ARG A 178 9.93 -1.18 8.14
C ARG A 178 10.42 0.15 8.72
N ASP A 179 11.41 0.74 8.05
CA ASP A 179 11.99 2.02 8.44
C ASP A 179 11.32 3.19 7.71
N LEU A 180 9.98 3.22 7.80
CA LEU A 180 9.12 4.25 7.21
C LEU A 180 8.23 4.85 8.31
N ALA A 181 7.93 6.14 8.19
CA ALA A 181 7.02 6.84 9.08
C ALA A 181 5.60 6.25 9.10
N GLU A 182 5.23 5.53 8.05
CA GLU A 182 3.92 4.86 7.91
C GLU A 182 3.93 3.39 8.31
N SER A 183 5.04 2.87 8.86
CA SER A 183 5.21 1.43 9.10
C SER A 183 4.14 0.83 10.02
N TRP A 184 3.57 1.61 10.96
CA TRP A 184 2.45 1.14 11.79
C TRP A 184 1.12 1.01 11.03
N TYR A 185 1.01 1.59 9.83
CA TYR A 185 -0.16 1.41 8.95
C TYR A 185 -0.10 0.14 8.12
N ASP A 186 1.04 -0.55 8.11
CA ASP A 186 1.16 -1.78 7.33
C ASP A 186 0.21 -2.84 7.88
N PRO A 187 -0.67 -3.38 7.05
CA PRO A 187 -1.65 -4.39 7.47
C PRO A 187 -1.03 -5.66 8.04
N ILE A 188 0.23 -5.93 7.75
CA ILE A 188 0.98 -7.05 8.35
C ILE A 188 1.09 -6.93 9.88
N ASN A 189 0.95 -5.73 10.44
CA ASN A 189 0.93 -5.55 11.88
C ASN A 189 -0.26 -6.25 12.54
N TYR A 190 -1.37 -6.46 11.83
CA TYR A 190 -2.56 -7.11 12.39
C TYR A 190 -2.28 -8.56 12.82
N PRO A 191 -1.86 -9.48 11.92
CA PRO A 191 -1.58 -10.85 12.32
C PRO A 191 -0.38 -10.94 13.27
N LEU A 192 0.59 -10.03 13.18
CA LEU A 192 1.73 -10.00 14.10
C LEU A 192 1.30 -9.66 15.52
N LEU A 193 0.51 -8.61 15.69
CA LEU A 193 -0.03 -8.23 16.99
C LEU A 193 -0.97 -9.31 17.53
N ASP A 194 -1.87 -9.84 16.72
CA ASP A 194 -2.73 -10.95 17.11
C ASP A 194 -1.93 -12.14 17.66
N ARG A 195 -0.82 -12.48 16.98
CA ARG A 195 0.08 -13.55 17.44
C ARG A 195 0.75 -13.21 18.77
N ILE A 196 1.29 -12.00 18.90
CA ILE A 196 1.91 -11.55 20.15
C ILE A 196 0.89 -11.59 21.29
N LEU A 197 -0.34 -11.15 21.06
CA LEU A 197 -1.40 -11.17 22.06
C LEU A 197 -1.76 -12.61 22.47
N ALA A 198 -1.96 -13.50 21.49
CA ALA A 198 -2.29 -14.90 21.76
C ALA A 198 -1.17 -15.60 22.58
N GLU A 199 0.10 -15.35 22.23
CA GLU A 199 1.23 -15.89 22.96
C GLU A 199 1.38 -15.26 24.37
N ALA A 200 1.18 -13.96 24.50
CA ALA A 200 1.23 -13.28 25.79
C ALA A 200 0.15 -13.80 26.75
N MET A 201 -1.08 -14.02 26.28
CA MET A 201 -2.15 -14.62 27.07
C MET A 201 -1.78 -16.05 27.49
N ALA A 202 -1.25 -16.86 26.57
CA ALA A 202 -0.93 -18.26 26.86
C ALA A 202 0.31 -18.44 27.74
N LEU A 203 1.37 -17.64 27.55
CA LEU A 203 2.67 -17.85 28.16
C LEU A 203 2.94 -16.96 29.37
N TRP A 204 2.34 -15.77 29.41
CA TRP A 204 2.58 -14.78 30.46
C TRP A 204 1.38 -14.58 31.37
N ASP A 205 0.30 -15.31 31.15
CA ASP A 205 -0.95 -15.16 31.89
C ASP A 205 -1.45 -13.71 31.85
N VAL A 206 -1.52 -13.14 30.64
CA VAL A 206 -2.09 -11.83 30.38
C VAL A 206 -3.61 -11.91 30.49
N ASN A 207 -4.20 -10.99 31.23
CA ASN A 207 -5.65 -10.83 31.27
C ASN A 207 -6.18 -10.30 29.92
N PRO A 208 -6.96 -11.09 29.16
CA PRO A 208 -7.44 -10.70 27.84
C PRO A 208 -8.27 -9.42 27.84
N ASP A 209 -8.90 -9.11 28.96
CA ASP A 209 -9.79 -7.96 29.10
C ASP A 209 -9.08 -6.70 29.63
N LYS A 210 -7.73 -6.77 29.83
CA LYS A 210 -6.88 -5.66 30.26
C LYS A 210 -5.67 -5.48 29.36
N ILE A 211 -5.90 -5.39 28.06
CA ILE A 211 -4.89 -5.14 27.05
C ILE A 211 -5.09 -3.74 26.48
N TYR A 212 -4.04 -2.93 26.50
CA TYR A 212 -4.05 -1.53 26.12
C TYR A 212 -3.06 -1.25 25.02
N LEU A 213 -3.45 -0.39 24.07
CA LEU A 213 -2.58 0.08 23.00
C LEU A 213 -2.32 1.58 23.18
N MET A 214 -1.04 1.99 23.15
CA MET A 214 -0.65 3.38 23.28
C MET A 214 0.50 3.71 22.34
N GLY A 215 0.75 4.99 22.08
CA GLY A 215 1.86 5.39 21.21
C GLY A 215 1.96 6.90 21.04
N PHE A 216 3.19 7.36 20.79
CA PHE A 216 3.55 8.74 20.58
C PHE A 216 3.99 8.99 19.13
N SER A 217 3.63 10.16 18.57
CA SER A 217 4.05 10.59 17.23
C SER A 217 3.69 9.55 16.15
N MET A 218 4.65 8.93 15.46
CA MET A 218 4.41 7.81 14.54
C MET A 218 3.61 6.68 15.22
N GLY A 219 3.93 6.36 16.50
CA GLY A 219 3.15 5.41 17.29
C GLY A 219 1.72 5.90 17.57
N GLY A 220 1.51 7.19 17.79
CA GLY A 220 0.18 7.79 17.94
C GLY A 220 -0.66 7.67 16.68
N TRP A 221 -0.06 7.86 15.50
CA TRP A 221 -0.69 7.53 14.22
C TRP A 221 -1.04 6.04 14.14
N GLY A 222 -0.11 5.19 14.58
CA GLY A 222 -0.32 3.73 14.64
C GLY A 222 -1.51 3.35 15.51
N VAL A 223 -1.70 3.99 16.68
CA VAL A 223 -2.85 3.75 17.56
C VAL A 223 -4.17 4.12 16.89
N MET A 224 -4.23 5.27 16.22
CA MET A 224 -5.45 5.71 15.52
C MET A 224 -5.79 4.82 14.31
N HIS A 225 -4.86 3.96 13.89
CA HIS A 225 -5.07 2.97 12.84
C HIS A 225 -5.33 1.56 13.40
N LEU A 226 -4.45 1.06 14.25
CA LEU A 226 -4.50 -0.30 14.80
C LEU A 226 -5.60 -0.47 15.86
N GLY A 227 -5.94 0.61 16.58
CA GLY A 227 -7.07 0.60 17.51
C GLY A 227 -8.38 0.21 16.81
N PRO A 228 -8.82 0.96 15.79
CA PRO A 228 -10.02 0.61 15.03
C PRO A 228 -9.90 -0.66 14.18
N ALA A 229 -8.68 -1.04 13.76
CA ALA A 229 -8.48 -2.25 12.94
C ALA A 229 -8.67 -3.55 13.74
N LEU A 230 -8.36 -3.53 15.04
CA LEU A 230 -8.47 -4.67 15.96
C LEU A 230 -9.31 -4.30 17.19
N PRO A 231 -10.55 -3.80 17.04
CA PRO A 231 -11.29 -3.14 18.11
C PRO A 231 -11.67 -4.07 19.25
N ASP A 232 -11.74 -5.37 19.01
CA ASP A 232 -12.08 -6.39 20.00
C ASP A 232 -10.87 -6.93 20.78
N ARG A 233 -9.67 -6.34 20.55
CA ARG A 233 -8.44 -6.71 21.28
C ARG A 233 -8.14 -5.78 22.44
N TRP A 234 -8.63 -4.56 22.39
CA TRP A 234 -8.23 -3.51 23.33
C TRP A 234 -9.29 -3.22 24.39
N ALA A 235 -8.86 -3.10 25.63
CA ALA A 235 -9.70 -2.54 26.70
C ALA A 235 -9.86 -1.03 26.51
N ALA A 236 -8.79 -0.34 26.10
CA ALA A 236 -8.78 1.05 25.69
C ALA A 236 -7.51 1.35 24.90
N VAL A 237 -7.50 2.50 24.19
CA VAL A 237 -6.33 2.92 23.40
C VAL A 237 -5.98 4.40 23.70
N SER A 238 -4.69 4.77 23.58
CA SER A 238 -4.23 6.15 23.80
C SER A 238 -3.28 6.61 22.70
N ALA A 239 -3.68 7.61 21.95
CA ALA A 239 -2.90 8.22 20.87
C ALA A 239 -2.35 9.59 21.30
N THR A 240 -1.02 9.73 21.34
CA THR A 240 -0.34 10.96 21.73
C THR A 240 0.40 11.59 20.54
N SER A 241 0.14 12.87 20.25
CA SER A 241 0.76 13.66 19.16
C SER A 241 0.78 12.92 17.82
N GLY A 242 -0.22 12.07 17.61
CA GLY A 242 -0.50 11.35 16.37
C GLY A 242 -1.56 12.06 15.56
N ALA A 243 -2.10 11.34 14.57
CA ALA A 243 -3.30 11.74 13.85
C ALA A 243 -3.96 10.51 13.19
N GLY A 244 -5.19 10.64 12.75
CA GLY A 244 -5.91 9.63 12.01
C GLY A 244 -6.72 10.25 10.89
N PHE A 245 -6.66 9.67 9.71
CA PHE A 245 -7.51 10.08 8.60
C PHE A 245 -8.89 9.46 8.76
N VAL A 246 -9.91 10.32 8.87
CA VAL A 246 -11.31 9.93 8.98
C VAL A 246 -11.93 9.97 7.59
N GLY A 247 -12.66 8.93 7.23
CA GLY A 247 -13.36 8.87 5.95
C GLY A 247 -13.06 7.61 5.16
N PRO A 248 -13.77 7.35 4.07
CA PRO A 248 -13.68 6.09 3.33
C PRO A 248 -12.34 5.84 2.67
N THR A 249 -11.58 6.88 2.34
CA THR A 249 -10.20 6.75 1.86
C THR A 249 -9.17 6.81 2.99
N GLY A 250 -9.62 7.08 4.21
CA GLY A 250 -8.78 7.06 5.40
C GLY A 250 -8.43 5.62 5.76
N ARG A 251 -7.18 5.40 6.16
CA ARG A 251 -6.73 4.10 6.66
C ARG A 251 -7.29 3.78 8.06
N SER A 252 -7.87 4.77 8.74
CA SER A 252 -8.48 4.63 10.06
C SER A 252 -9.99 4.53 9.94
N GLN A 253 -10.59 3.62 10.70
CA GLN A 253 -12.05 3.39 10.72
C GLN A 253 -12.60 3.66 12.14
N PRO A 254 -12.79 4.94 12.53
CA PRO A 254 -13.20 5.29 13.88
C PRO A 254 -14.57 4.68 14.28
N ASP A 255 -15.41 4.35 13.30
CA ASP A 255 -16.68 3.61 13.52
C ASP A 255 -16.48 2.34 14.33
N ASN A 256 -15.36 1.66 14.19
CA ASN A 256 -15.05 0.40 14.87
C ASN A 256 -14.75 0.58 16.36
N LEU A 257 -14.49 1.81 16.82
CA LEU A 257 -14.20 2.11 18.22
C LEU A 257 -15.44 2.22 19.11
N ARG A 258 -16.59 1.73 18.65
CA ARG A 258 -17.82 1.78 19.45
C ARG A 258 -17.66 1.22 20.88
N ASN A 259 -16.94 0.11 21.00
CA ASN A 259 -16.74 -0.60 22.27
C ASN A 259 -15.31 -0.45 22.83
N THR A 260 -14.51 0.45 22.25
CA THR A 260 -13.11 0.66 22.64
C THR A 260 -12.88 2.13 22.97
N PRO A 261 -12.80 2.49 24.25
CA PRO A 261 -12.49 3.85 24.67
C PRO A 261 -11.16 4.35 24.11
N ILE A 262 -11.10 5.64 23.75
CA ILE A 262 -9.89 6.27 23.24
C ILE A 262 -9.57 7.59 23.93
N LEU A 263 -8.30 7.72 24.37
CA LEU A 263 -7.69 8.98 24.79
C LEU A 263 -6.83 9.52 23.64
N ILE A 264 -7.11 10.73 23.20
CA ILE A 264 -6.33 11.45 22.20
C ILE A 264 -5.71 12.67 22.87
N GLN A 265 -4.39 12.81 22.79
CA GLN A 265 -3.66 13.93 23.33
C GLN A 265 -2.82 14.62 22.23
N SER A 266 -2.91 15.93 22.09
CA SER A 266 -2.16 16.71 21.08
C SER A 266 -1.68 18.02 21.64
N GLY A 267 -0.51 18.49 21.19
CA GLY A 267 -0.03 19.82 21.53
C GLY A 267 -0.83 20.90 20.77
N GLY A 268 -1.19 21.98 21.46
CA GLY A 268 -1.99 23.08 20.88
C GLY A 268 -1.29 23.84 19.74
N THR A 269 0.03 23.61 19.55
CA THR A 269 0.81 24.19 18.46
C THR A 269 1.44 23.14 17.55
N ASP A 270 1.06 21.86 17.69
CA ASP A 270 1.57 20.76 16.86
C ASP A 270 0.86 20.68 15.49
N LEU A 271 1.17 21.64 14.62
CA LEU A 271 0.53 21.77 13.30
C LEU A 271 1.23 20.96 12.20
N ALA A 272 2.48 20.51 12.44
CA ALA A 272 3.23 19.76 11.44
C ALA A 272 2.51 18.46 11.05
N PHE A 273 2.49 18.15 9.75
CA PHE A 273 1.78 17.01 9.15
C PHE A 273 0.26 17.01 9.43
N GLY A 274 -0.30 18.15 9.83
CA GLY A 274 -1.73 18.26 10.17
C GLY A 274 -2.14 17.53 11.45
N ARG A 275 -1.19 17.22 12.37
CA ARG A 275 -1.50 16.38 13.53
C ARG A 275 -2.64 16.91 14.40
N LEU A 276 -2.56 18.15 14.84
CA LEU A 276 -3.61 18.74 15.68
C LEU A 276 -4.97 18.82 14.95
N PRO A 277 -5.07 19.40 13.72
CA PRO A 277 -6.33 19.42 12.97
C PRO A 277 -6.94 18.02 12.76
N LEU A 278 -6.14 17.04 12.38
CA LEU A 278 -6.61 15.67 12.16
C LEU A 278 -7.04 14.99 13.47
N SER A 279 -6.33 15.22 14.57
CA SER A 279 -6.74 14.72 15.89
C SER A 279 -8.06 15.32 16.35
N ARG A 280 -8.25 16.64 16.14
CA ARG A 280 -9.52 17.31 16.42
C ARG A 280 -10.66 16.72 15.56
N ALA A 281 -10.43 16.51 14.26
CA ALA A 281 -11.41 15.92 13.35
C ALA A 281 -11.77 14.48 13.75
N PHE A 282 -10.79 13.69 14.14
CA PHE A 282 -11.01 12.31 14.60
C PHE A 282 -11.84 12.28 15.91
N ALA A 283 -11.47 13.12 16.88
CA ALA A 283 -12.22 13.25 18.12
C ALA A 283 -13.64 13.77 17.90
N ALA A 284 -13.82 14.73 16.98
CA ALA A 284 -15.14 15.26 16.63
C ALA A 284 -16.03 14.21 15.97
N ALA A 285 -15.48 13.37 15.09
CA ALA A 285 -16.20 12.25 14.50
C ALA A 285 -16.71 11.27 15.57
N LEU A 286 -15.83 10.88 16.51
CA LEU A 286 -16.22 10.01 17.62
C LEU A 286 -17.26 10.62 18.55
N LYS A 287 -17.15 11.90 18.87
CA LYS A 287 -18.19 12.63 19.63
C LYS A 287 -19.52 12.62 18.90
N GLY A 288 -19.53 12.86 17.59
CA GLY A 288 -20.75 12.77 16.79
C GLY A 288 -21.32 11.35 16.72
N PHE A 289 -20.49 10.31 16.80
CA PHE A 289 -20.98 8.93 16.95
C PHE A 289 -21.57 8.69 18.34
N HIS A 290 -20.92 9.17 19.40
CA HIS A 290 -21.42 9.08 20.77
C HIS A 290 -22.76 9.78 20.97
N GLU A 291 -22.95 10.96 20.38
CA GLU A 291 -24.22 11.69 20.44
C GLU A 291 -25.38 10.89 19.83
N ARG A 292 -25.13 10.08 18.81
CA ARG A 292 -26.12 9.19 18.16
C ARG A 292 -26.27 7.83 18.83
N ASP A 293 -25.22 7.38 19.51
CA ASP A 293 -25.16 6.10 20.23
C ASP A 293 -24.43 6.29 21.57
N PRO A 294 -25.12 6.86 22.56
CA PRO A 294 -24.52 7.21 23.87
C PRO A 294 -23.97 6.01 24.66
N ALA A 295 -24.34 4.79 24.28
CA ALA A 295 -23.84 3.56 24.91
C ALA A 295 -22.46 3.13 24.36
N GLY A 296 -21.87 3.90 23.43
CA GLY A 296 -20.58 3.61 22.82
C GLY A 296 -19.73 4.85 22.55
N TYR A 297 -18.58 4.66 21.91
CA TYR A 297 -17.69 5.73 21.42
C TYR A 297 -17.16 6.65 22.51
N GLU A 298 -16.76 6.10 23.64
CA GLU A 298 -16.13 6.88 24.70
C GLU A 298 -14.82 7.50 24.17
N VAL A 299 -14.77 8.84 24.14
CA VAL A 299 -13.61 9.58 23.65
C VAL A 299 -13.23 10.71 24.59
N VAL A 300 -11.96 10.78 24.95
CA VAL A 300 -11.36 11.90 25.66
C VAL A 300 -10.35 12.57 24.74
N PHE A 301 -10.54 13.84 24.46
CA PHE A 301 -9.60 14.66 23.70
C PHE A 301 -8.97 15.74 24.61
N LYS A 302 -7.65 15.69 24.77
CA LYS A 302 -6.88 16.66 25.54
C LYS A 302 -5.96 17.45 24.62
N GLU A 303 -6.17 18.76 24.57
CA GLU A 303 -5.27 19.69 23.89
C GLU A 303 -4.41 20.40 24.91
N HIS A 304 -3.08 20.24 24.76
CA HIS A 304 -2.10 20.83 25.64
C HIS A 304 -1.72 22.22 25.15
N ALA A 305 -2.37 23.24 25.68
CA ALA A 305 -2.18 24.63 25.26
C ALA A 305 -0.69 25.06 25.34
N GLY A 306 -0.21 25.72 24.28
CA GLY A 306 1.17 26.23 24.20
C GLY A 306 2.25 25.15 24.03
N GLN A 307 1.92 23.86 24.06
CA GLN A 307 2.86 22.78 23.80
C GLN A 307 2.87 22.41 22.32
N GLY A 308 4.05 22.10 21.79
CA GLY A 308 4.23 21.62 20.43
C GLY A 308 4.14 20.10 20.34
N HIS A 309 5.00 19.50 19.53
CA HIS A 309 5.01 18.06 19.31
C HIS A 309 5.26 17.22 20.57
N GLN A 310 6.14 17.70 21.44
CA GLN A 310 6.39 17.06 22.75
C GLN A 310 5.40 17.60 23.78
N ILE A 311 4.63 16.71 24.39
CA ILE A 311 3.62 17.06 25.40
C ILE A 311 3.81 16.25 26.68
N ARG A 312 3.16 16.65 27.76
CA ARG A 312 3.14 15.93 29.02
C ARG A 312 1.94 15.00 29.05
N ASP A 313 2.12 13.75 28.63
CA ASP A 313 1.10 12.72 28.48
C ASP A 313 1.26 11.54 29.46
N GLY A 314 2.00 11.76 30.54
CA GLY A 314 2.28 10.71 31.55
C GLY A 314 1.05 10.16 32.27
N ASP A 315 -0.12 10.77 32.11
CA ASP A 315 -1.41 10.31 32.63
C ASP A 315 -2.08 9.21 31.77
N ALA A 316 -1.58 8.97 30.56
CA ALA A 316 -2.16 8.00 29.63
C ALA A 316 -2.26 6.58 30.20
N PRO A 317 -1.22 5.99 30.84
CA PRO A 317 -1.34 4.65 31.42
C PRO A 317 -2.38 4.57 32.55
N GLY A 318 -2.48 5.63 33.38
CA GLY A 318 -3.46 5.70 34.44
C GLY A 318 -4.91 5.73 33.90
N TRP A 319 -5.14 6.51 32.85
CA TRP A 319 -6.46 6.55 32.19
C TRP A 319 -6.80 5.20 31.53
N LEU A 320 -5.86 4.56 30.84
CA LEU A 320 -6.05 3.25 30.23
C LEU A 320 -6.46 2.20 31.26
N ALA A 321 -5.83 2.20 32.43
CA ALA A 321 -6.07 1.23 33.49
C ALA A 321 -7.51 1.26 34.06
N LEU A 322 -8.27 2.34 33.85
CA LEU A 322 -9.68 2.47 34.27
C LEU A 322 -10.62 1.60 33.44
N HIS A 323 -10.19 1.08 32.31
CA HIS A 323 -11.04 0.39 31.35
C HIS A 323 -10.81 -1.11 31.36
N THR A 324 -11.89 -1.85 31.06
CA THR A 324 -11.90 -3.29 30.89
C THR A 324 -12.68 -3.62 29.61
N ARG A 325 -12.14 -4.49 28.78
CA ARG A 325 -12.80 -4.91 27.54
C ARG A 325 -14.07 -5.71 27.83
N ASP A 326 -15.14 -5.43 27.10
CA ASP A 326 -16.28 -6.34 26.97
C ASP A 326 -16.03 -7.27 25.76
N PRO A 327 -15.72 -8.57 25.97
CA PRO A 327 -15.50 -9.49 24.85
C PRO A 327 -16.77 -9.86 24.08
N LEU A 328 -17.96 -9.64 24.70
CA LEU A 328 -19.26 -10.03 24.15
C LEU A 328 -20.23 -8.83 24.12
N PRO A 329 -19.87 -7.74 23.43
CA PRO A 329 -20.67 -6.53 23.45
C PRO A 329 -22.06 -6.76 22.85
N LYS A 330 -23.07 -6.06 23.38
CA LYS A 330 -24.45 -6.15 22.89
C LYS A 330 -24.62 -5.61 21.47
N ARG A 331 -23.77 -4.66 21.07
CA ARG A 331 -23.80 -4.08 19.73
C ARG A 331 -22.39 -3.92 19.18
N ILE A 332 -22.21 -4.31 17.92
CA ILE A 332 -20.94 -4.20 17.18
C ILE A 332 -21.18 -3.31 15.97
N VAL A 333 -20.24 -2.40 15.71
CA VAL A 333 -20.08 -1.69 14.46
C VAL A 333 -18.75 -2.12 13.88
N TRP A 334 -18.76 -2.66 12.68
CA TRP A 334 -17.59 -3.22 12.02
C TRP A 334 -17.52 -2.76 10.57
N GLN A 335 -16.58 -1.87 10.30
CA GLN A 335 -16.27 -1.35 8.98
C GLN A 335 -14.93 -1.91 8.53
N GLN A 336 -14.89 -2.58 7.38
CA GLN A 336 -13.63 -2.99 6.75
C GLN A 336 -12.89 -1.77 6.19
N PRO A 337 -11.54 -1.81 6.13
CA PRO A 337 -10.77 -0.73 5.53
C PRO A 337 -11.11 -0.61 4.04
N PHE A 338 -11.03 0.61 3.53
CA PHE A 338 -11.21 0.88 2.10
C PHE A 338 -9.93 0.56 1.34
N PRO A 339 -10.01 0.10 0.07
CA PRO A 339 -8.83 -0.02 -0.75
C PRO A 339 -8.22 1.37 -0.93
N THR A 340 -6.92 1.48 -0.78
CA THR A 340 -6.21 2.67 -1.26
C THR A 340 -6.41 2.76 -2.76
N VAL A 341 -6.74 3.95 -3.27
CA VAL A 341 -6.90 4.20 -4.70
C VAL A 341 -5.64 3.73 -5.43
N GLY A 342 -5.78 2.78 -6.35
CA GLY A 342 -4.66 2.13 -7.05
C GLY A 342 -4.38 0.67 -6.64
N ASN A 343 -5.02 0.15 -5.59
CA ASN A 343 -4.90 -1.25 -5.18
C ASN A 343 -6.14 -2.04 -5.60
N SER A 344 -6.24 -2.35 -6.88
CA SER A 344 -7.20 -3.35 -7.34
C SER A 344 -6.77 -4.75 -6.86
N LYS A 345 -7.68 -5.73 -6.84
CA LYS A 345 -7.30 -7.12 -6.55
C LYS A 345 -6.19 -7.61 -7.49
N GLU A 346 -6.19 -7.15 -8.74
CA GLU A 346 -5.15 -7.44 -9.73
C GLU A 346 -3.80 -6.80 -9.40
N ASP A 347 -3.80 -5.65 -8.73
CA ASP A 347 -2.58 -5.03 -8.24
C ASP A 347 -2.04 -5.77 -7.01
N ILE A 348 -2.91 -6.28 -6.14
CA ILE A 348 -2.52 -7.09 -4.97
C ILE A 348 -1.86 -8.39 -5.39
N ASP A 349 -2.38 -9.07 -6.41
CA ASP A 349 -1.80 -10.31 -6.94
C ASP A 349 -0.44 -10.09 -7.64
N LYS A 350 -0.12 -8.84 -8.01
CA LYS A 350 1.15 -8.44 -8.64
C LYS A 350 2.16 -7.85 -7.64
N LEU A 351 1.80 -7.71 -6.37
CA LEU A 351 2.64 -7.07 -5.37
C LEU A 351 3.88 -7.90 -5.03
N ASN A 352 5.03 -7.23 -5.03
CA ASN A 352 6.29 -7.81 -4.59
C ASN A 352 6.39 -7.89 -3.06
N GLU A 353 7.46 -8.48 -2.54
CA GLU A 353 7.65 -8.69 -1.09
C GLU A 353 7.57 -7.44 -0.22
N ARG A 354 7.87 -6.26 -0.77
CA ARG A 354 7.72 -4.99 -0.04
C ARG A 354 6.29 -4.48 -0.02
N ASP A 355 5.55 -4.79 -1.07
CA ASP A 355 4.19 -4.28 -1.27
C ASP A 355 3.16 -5.15 -0.57
N TRP A 356 3.47 -6.43 -0.25
CA TRP A 356 2.57 -7.26 0.55
C TRP A 356 2.34 -6.70 1.97
N ALA A 357 3.32 -5.98 2.52
CA ALA A 357 3.16 -5.31 3.82
C ALA A 357 2.08 -4.21 3.76
N SER A 358 1.84 -3.63 2.59
CA SER A 358 0.82 -2.60 2.34
C SER A 358 -0.46 -3.14 1.70
N ALA A 359 -0.52 -4.45 1.39
CA ALA A 359 -1.74 -5.08 0.87
C ALA A 359 -2.87 -4.95 1.89
N ALA A 360 -4.06 -4.63 1.43
CA ALA A 360 -5.21 -4.50 2.30
C ALA A 360 -5.46 -5.82 3.03
N HIS A 361 -5.43 -5.78 4.35
CA HIS A 361 -5.76 -6.92 5.20
C HIS A 361 -7.15 -6.70 5.77
N TYR A 362 -8.06 -7.60 5.46
CA TYR A 362 -9.43 -7.54 5.94
C TYR A 362 -9.58 -8.47 7.14
N ALA A 363 -10.05 -7.93 8.26
CA ALA A 363 -10.34 -8.73 9.45
C ALA A 363 -11.46 -9.74 9.15
N ARG A 364 -11.27 -10.98 9.59
CA ARG A 364 -12.28 -12.03 9.42
C ARG A 364 -13.26 -12.09 10.58
N GLN A 365 -12.87 -11.59 11.75
CA GLN A 365 -13.67 -11.69 12.97
C GLN A 365 -13.52 -10.43 13.82
N VAL A 366 -14.63 -9.96 14.34
CA VAL A 366 -14.71 -8.97 15.43
C VAL A 366 -15.70 -9.51 16.45
N SER A 367 -15.21 -9.83 17.65
CA SER A 367 -16.00 -10.41 18.74
C SER A 367 -16.82 -11.63 18.25
N TRP A 368 -18.14 -11.59 18.32
CA TRP A 368 -19.04 -12.68 17.94
C TRP A 368 -19.51 -12.65 16.47
N LEU A 369 -18.92 -11.82 15.64
CA LEU A 369 -19.18 -11.76 14.19
C LEU A 369 -17.98 -12.29 13.41
N ARG A 370 -18.19 -13.26 12.51
CA ARG A 370 -17.19 -13.76 11.58
C ARG A 370 -17.69 -13.63 10.16
N ASN A 371 -16.91 -12.94 9.33
CA ASN A 371 -17.15 -12.79 7.89
C ASN A 371 -16.28 -13.78 7.13
N GLU A 372 -16.88 -14.71 6.40
CA GLU A 372 -16.13 -15.74 5.68
C GLU A 372 -15.47 -15.19 4.40
N LYS A 373 -16.03 -14.12 3.83
CA LYS A 373 -15.53 -13.46 2.62
C LYS A 373 -15.24 -11.97 2.88
N PRO A 374 -14.26 -11.66 3.73
CA PRO A 374 -13.96 -10.26 4.03
C PRO A 374 -13.40 -9.55 2.81
N GLY A 375 -13.80 -8.30 2.60
CA GLY A 375 -13.41 -7.48 1.47
C GLY A 375 -13.61 -6.00 1.71
N ALA A 376 -13.19 -5.19 0.75
CA ALA A 376 -13.34 -3.75 0.78
C ALA A 376 -14.81 -3.31 0.88
N TYR A 377 -15.03 -2.13 1.43
CA TYR A 377 -16.34 -1.47 1.55
C TYR A 377 -17.37 -2.20 2.40
N GLN A 378 -17.03 -3.37 2.94
CA GLN A 378 -17.95 -4.12 3.79
C GLN A 378 -18.16 -3.43 5.13
N ARG A 379 -19.44 -3.34 5.54
CA ARG A 379 -19.86 -2.81 6.82
C ARG A 379 -20.92 -3.72 7.43
N ILE A 380 -20.80 -3.98 8.71
CA ILE A 380 -21.76 -4.74 9.50
C ILE A 380 -22.06 -3.95 10.76
N VAL A 381 -23.34 -3.75 11.04
CA VAL A 381 -23.81 -3.31 12.34
C VAL A 381 -24.79 -4.36 12.84
N ALA A 382 -24.49 -4.94 13.97
CA ALA A 382 -25.34 -5.98 14.56
C ALA A 382 -25.48 -5.77 16.06
N SER A 383 -26.68 -6.03 16.55
CA SER A 383 -27.01 -5.98 17.96
C SER A 383 -27.67 -7.29 18.40
N ARG A 384 -27.62 -7.55 19.70
CA ARG A 384 -28.29 -8.70 20.32
C ARG A 384 -29.06 -8.30 21.57
N ASP A 385 -30.22 -8.93 21.74
CA ASP A 385 -31.04 -8.83 22.94
C ASP A 385 -31.68 -10.21 23.23
N GLY A 386 -31.24 -10.83 24.33
CA GLY A 386 -31.58 -12.23 24.63
C GLY A 386 -31.24 -13.14 23.46
N ASN A 387 -32.19 -13.90 22.96
CA ASN A 387 -32.04 -14.82 21.84
C ASN A 387 -32.35 -14.18 20.47
N THR A 388 -32.42 -12.87 20.40
CA THR A 388 -32.60 -12.16 19.12
C THR A 388 -31.32 -11.43 18.73
N VAL A 389 -30.81 -11.71 17.52
CA VAL A 389 -29.74 -10.96 16.87
C VAL A 389 -30.34 -10.15 15.74
N THR A 390 -30.11 -8.85 15.75
CA THR A 390 -30.53 -7.94 14.67
C THR A 390 -29.31 -7.46 13.89
N ILE A 391 -29.23 -7.79 12.61
CA ILE A 391 -28.31 -7.22 11.67
C ILE A 391 -28.95 -5.91 11.19
N GLU A 392 -28.50 -4.80 11.77
CA GLU A 392 -29.03 -3.46 11.49
C GLU A 392 -28.54 -2.95 10.15
N GLU A 393 -27.27 -3.21 9.84
CA GLU A 393 -26.62 -2.86 8.56
C GLU A 393 -25.78 -4.04 8.08
N ALA A 394 -25.90 -4.35 6.81
CA ALA A 394 -25.01 -5.25 6.08
C ALA A 394 -24.75 -4.63 4.72
N GLU A 395 -23.53 -4.24 4.45
CA GLU A 395 -23.10 -3.61 3.21
C GLU A 395 -22.07 -4.52 2.53
N HIS A 396 -22.40 -5.05 1.36
CA HIS A 396 -21.53 -5.94 0.56
C HIS A 396 -21.09 -7.21 1.29
N VAL A 397 -21.87 -7.71 2.25
CA VAL A 397 -21.61 -8.93 3.01
C VAL A 397 -22.48 -10.06 2.51
N GLU A 398 -21.86 -11.08 1.92
CA GLU A 398 -22.59 -12.23 1.35
C GLU A 398 -22.86 -13.32 2.39
N GLU A 399 -21.90 -13.57 3.26
CA GLU A 399 -21.92 -14.64 4.24
C GLU A 399 -21.39 -14.16 5.58
N LEU A 400 -22.16 -14.35 6.63
CA LEU A 400 -21.80 -14.00 7.98
C LEU A 400 -22.07 -15.20 8.89
N VAL A 401 -21.15 -15.46 9.81
CA VAL A 401 -21.37 -16.47 10.86
C VAL A 401 -21.49 -15.77 12.20
N LEU A 402 -22.58 -16.01 12.89
CA LEU A 402 -22.76 -15.61 14.27
C LEU A 402 -22.09 -16.65 15.16
N LEU A 403 -21.08 -16.24 15.90
CA LEU A 403 -20.41 -17.05 16.89
C LEU A 403 -21.16 -16.91 18.22
N LEU A 404 -21.70 -18.00 18.71
CA LEU A 404 -22.65 -17.99 19.79
C LEU A 404 -22.14 -18.77 21.02
N ASP A 405 -22.60 -18.35 22.15
CA ASP A 405 -22.23 -18.90 23.45
C ASP A 405 -23.30 -18.67 24.50
N ASP A 406 -23.37 -19.53 25.51
CA ASP A 406 -24.33 -19.43 26.64
C ASP A 406 -24.13 -18.19 27.52
N ARG A 407 -22.99 -17.51 27.38
CA ARG A 407 -22.75 -16.23 28.07
C ARG A 407 -23.51 -15.08 27.41
N MET A 408 -24.03 -15.27 26.19
CA MET A 408 -24.69 -14.21 25.42
C MET A 408 -26.14 -14.53 25.00
N ALA A 409 -26.52 -15.80 24.91
CA ALA A 409 -27.83 -16.26 24.50
C ALA A 409 -28.13 -17.61 25.13
N ASP A 410 -29.39 -17.97 25.33
CA ASP A 410 -29.82 -19.32 25.76
C ASP A 410 -29.83 -20.25 24.53
N LEU A 411 -28.77 -21.03 24.36
CA LEU A 411 -28.63 -21.93 23.22
C LEU A 411 -29.53 -23.18 23.26
N ASP A 412 -30.33 -23.37 24.34
CA ASP A 412 -31.36 -24.41 24.40
C ASP A 412 -32.68 -23.92 23.81
N GLN A 413 -32.76 -22.65 23.44
CA GLN A 413 -33.87 -22.01 22.76
C GLN A 413 -33.47 -21.54 21.37
N PRO A 414 -34.43 -21.36 20.44
CA PRO A 414 -34.14 -20.81 19.14
C PRO A 414 -33.53 -19.41 19.24
N VAL A 415 -32.44 -19.21 18.50
CA VAL A 415 -31.86 -17.90 18.24
C VAL A 415 -32.44 -17.35 16.93
N ARG A 416 -33.09 -16.20 17.03
CA ARG A 416 -33.73 -15.51 15.90
C ARG A 416 -32.76 -14.48 15.33
N VAL A 417 -32.66 -14.44 14.01
CA VAL A 417 -31.82 -13.48 13.30
C VAL A 417 -32.69 -12.61 12.40
N LEU A 418 -32.65 -11.32 12.62
CA LEU A 418 -33.39 -10.31 11.86
C LEU A 418 -32.41 -9.49 10.99
N CYS A 419 -32.81 -9.12 9.77
CA CYS A 419 -32.07 -8.19 8.91
C CYS A 419 -33.05 -7.40 8.03
N GLY A 420 -32.95 -6.08 8.05
CA GLY A 420 -33.86 -5.23 7.28
C GLY A 420 -35.34 -5.43 7.63
N GLY A 421 -35.65 -5.73 8.89
CA GLY A 421 -37.01 -6.02 9.38
C GLY A 421 -37.54 -7.42 9.01
N LYS A 422 -36.76 -8.27 8.37
CA LYS A 422 -37.13 -9.65 7.99
C LYS A 422 -36.38 -10.65 8.86
N GLU A 423 -37.06 -11.75 9.23
CA GLU A 423 -36.41 -12.89 9.87
C GLU A 423 -35.63 -13.69 8.83
N LEU A 424 -34.31 -13.81 9.00
CA LEU A 424 -33.41 -14.59 8.14
C LEU A 424 -33.32 -16.04 8.60
N ALA A 425 -33.33 -16.23 9.92
CA ALA A 425 -33.18 -17.55 10.51
C ALA A 425 -33.83 -17.58 11.90
N SER A 426 -34.33 -18.75 12.28
CA SER A 426 -34.69 -19.10 13.64
C SER A 426 -34.22 -20.54 13.84
N ALA A 427 -33.22 -20.75 14.67
CA ALA A 427 -32.57 -22.06 14.84
C ALA A 427 -32.05 -22.22 16.26
N THR A 428 -32.05 -23.44 16.75
CA THR A 428 -31.40 -23.84 18.02
C THR A 428 -29.98 -24.31 17.69
N PRO A 429 -28.94 -23.46 17.85
CA PRO A 429 -27.57 -23.79 17.47
C PRO A 429 -27.01 -24.88 18.38
N LYS A 430 -26.34 -25.86 17.80
CA LYS A 430 -25.70 -26.94 18.56
C LYS A 430 -24.35 -26.47 19.08
N ARG A 431 -24.11 -26.68 20.38
CA ARG A 431 -22.77 -26.51 20.97
C ARG A 431 -21.88 -27.65 20.50
N THR A 432 -20.70 -27.34 19.97
CA THR A 432 -19.77 -28.32 19.45
C THR A 432 -18.33 -28.03 19.91
N VAL A 433 -17.53 -29.07 20.02
CA VAL A 433 -16.09 -28.96 20.32
C VAL A 433 -15.38 -28.25 19.18
N ASP A 434 -15.77 -28.53 17.94
CA ASP A 434 -15.17 -27.91 16.74
C ASP A 434 -15.34 -26.39 16.73
N ALA A 435 -16.51 -25.86 17.13
CA ALA A 435 -16.72 -24.42 17.23
C ALA A 435 -15.81 -23.79 18.31
N LEU A 436 -15.65 -24.47 19.46
CA LEU A 436 -14.74 -24.03 20.51
C LEU A 436 -13.29 -23.98 20.03
N ILE A 437 -12.83 -25.03 19.36
CA ILE A 437 -11.43 -25.12 18.85
C ILE A 437 -11.23 -24.11 17.72
N ALA A 438 -12.16 -24.01 16.78
CA ALA A 438 -12.04 -23.09 15.66
C ALA A 438 -11.94 -21.63 16.11
N SER A 439 -12.77 -21.21 17.06
CA SER A 439 -12.72 -19.85 17.61
C SER A 439 -11.47 -19.63 18.46
N LEU A 440 -11.00 -20.63 19.20
CA LEU A 440 -9.74 -20.58 19.95
C LEU A 440 -8.54 -20.36 19.03
N ILE A 441 -8.41 -21.17 17.98
CA ILE A 441 -7.30 -21.06 17.01
C ILE A 441 -7.35 -19.75 16.25
N ALA A 442 -8.55 -19.29 15.89
CA ALA A 442 -8.71 -18.04 15.16
C ALA A 442 -8.21 -16.83 15.96
N ARG A 443 -8.33 -16.85 17.29
CA ARG A 443 -8.07 -15.67 18.12
C ARG A 443 -7.04 -15.89 19.23
N GLY A 444 -6.75 -17.13 19.67
CA GLY A 444 -5.89 -17.42 20.80
C GLY A 444 -6.32 -16.72 22.10
N ASP A 445 -7.62 -16.54 22.28
CA ASP A 445 -8.21 -15.74 23.34
C ASP A 445 -9.29 -16.55 24.07
N PRO A 446 -9.14 -16.86 25.35
CA PRO A 446 -10.12 -17.69 26.10
C PRO A 446 -11.50 -17.01 26.25
N ARG A 447 -11.57 -15.68 26.14
CA ARG A 447 -12.83 -14.94 26.20
C ARG A 447 -13.61 -15.00 24.90
N LEU A 448 -12.93 -15.22 23.77
CA LEU A 448 -13.50 -15.30 22.42
C LEU A 448 -13.63 -16.75 21.92
N MET A 449 -13.72 -17.73 22.82
CA MET A 449 -14.10 -19.10 22.51
C MET A 449 -15.62 -19.22 22.51
N PHE A 450 -16.19 -19.60 21.38
CA PHE A 450 -17.63 -19.75 21.16
C PHE A 450 -18.00 -21.21 20.96
N SER A 451 -19.08 -21.66 21.60
CA SER A 451 -19.48 -23.06 21.56
C SER A 451 -20.38 -23.43 20.37
N ALA A 452 -20.93 -22.43 19.68
CA ALA A 452 -21.83 -22.68 18.54
C ALA A 452 -21.63 -21.64 17.43
N GLU A 453 -21.97 -22.07 16.20
CA GLU A 453 -21.93 -21.23 15.01
C GLU A 453 -23.31 -21.22 14.34
N LEU A 454 -23.76 -20.06 13.90
CA LEU A 454 -24.99 -19.89 13.14
C LEU A 454 -24.68 -19.09 11.85
N PRO A 455 -24.46 -19.76 10.70
CA PRO A 455 -24.27 -19.09 9.44
C PRO A 455 -25.55 -18.45 8.94
N VAL A 456 -25.44 -17.22 8.42
CA VAL A 456 -26.54 -16.46 7.85
C VAL A 456 -26.11 -15.75 6.58
N LYS A 457 -27.07 -15.46 5.69
CA LYS A 457 -26.86 -14.65 4.49
C LYS A 457 -27.60 -13.31 4.68
N PRO A 458 -26.89 -12.25 5.08
CA PRO A 458 -27.51 -10.95 5.27
C PRO A 458 -28.12 -10.40 3.99
N ILE A 459 -29.15 -9.60 4.13
CA ILE A 459 -29.69 -8.80 3.04
C ILE A 459 -28.86 -7.53 2.95
N ASP A 460 -28.33 -7.23 1.74
CA ASP A 460 -27.63 -5.95 1.53
C ASP A 460 -28.60 -4.78 1.78
N THR A 461 -28.35 -4.05 2.85
CA THR A 461 -29.19 -2.95 3.29
C THR A 461 -28.95 -1.66 2.51
N THR A 462 -27.89 -1.57 1.72
CA THR A 462 -27.57 -0.38 0.90
C THR A 462 -28.33 -0.35 -0.41
N ALA A 463 -28.64 -1.49 -1.00
CA ALA A 463 -29.47 -1.56 -2.21
C ALA A 463 -30.83 -0.88 -2.03
N ALA A 464 -31.36 -0.87 -0.81
CA ALA A 464 -32.60 -0.20 -0.48
C ALA A 464 -32.52 1.34 -0.48
N LEU A 465 -31.31 1.92 -0.58
CA LEU A 465 -31.08 3.37 -0.59
C LEU A 465 -31.06 3.96 -2.01
N GLU A 466 -30.90 3.11 -3.03
CA GLU A 466 -30.91 3.57 -4.43
C GLU A 466 -32.27 4.14 -4.84
N GLY A 467 -32.23 5.21 -5.59
CA GLY A 467 -33.42 5.92 -6.09
C GLY A 467 -34.24 6.66 -5.04
N LYS A 468 -33.77 6.73 -3.77
CA LYS A 468 -34.42 7.49 -2.70
C LYS A 468 -33.84 8.88 -2.53
N ASP A 469 -34.69 9.85 -2.23
CA ASP A 469 -34.26 11.14 -1.71
C ASP A 469 -33.80 10.96 -0.26
N LEU A 470 -32.49 10.97 -0.06
CA LEU A 470 -31.90 10.78 1.24
C LEU A 470 -31.71 12.12 1.95
N THR A 471 -32.19 12.20 3.18
CA THR A 471 -32.12 13.40 4.01
C THR A 471 -31.16 13.29 5.17
N THR A 472 -30.55 12.10 5.36
CA THR A 472 -29.57 11.88 6.43
C THR A 472 -28.18 11.73 5.88
N VAL A 473 -27.19 12.30 6.57
CA VAL A 473 -25.78 12.17 6.24
C VAL A 473 -25.34 10.68 6.23
N THR A 474 -25.85 9.90 7.18
CA THR A 474 -25.53 8.48 7.29
C THR A 474 -25.94 7.70 6.05
N ASP A 475 -27.17 7.88 5.58
CA ASP A 475 -27.66 7.16 4.40
C ASP A 475 -26.98 7.62 3.10
N LEU A 476 -26.69 8.93 2.98
CA LEU A 476 -25.91 9.45 1.87
C LEU A 476 -24.50 8.83 1.83
N LEU A 477 -23.81 8.75 2.95
CA LEU A 477 -22.48 8.13 3.03
C LEU A 477 -22.54 6.62 2.76
N ARG A 478 -23.58 5.94 3.21
CA ARG A 478 -23.78 4.50 2.91
C ARG A 478 -23.99 4.30 1.41
N ARG A 479 -24.83 5.09 0.77
CA ARG A 479 -25.05 5.03 -0.69
C ARG A 479 -23.79 5.42 -1.47
N ALA A 480 -23.04 6.41 -1.00
CA ALA A 480 -21.76 6.78 -1.61
C ALA A 480 -20.78 5.59 -1.61
N ARG A 481 -20.64 4.88 -0.49
CA ARG A 481 -19.81 3.69 -0.40
C ARG A 481 -20.28 2.57 -1.34
N HIS A 482 -21.57 2.32 -1.37
CA HIS A 482 -22.19 1.34 -2.27
C HIS A 482 -21.85 1.66 -3.74
N ARG A 483 -22.01 2.92 -4.14
CA ARG A 483 -21.68 3.39 -5.49
C ARG A 483 -20.19 3.33 -5.80
N GLN A 484 -19.33 3.59 -4.82
CA GLN A 484 -17.88 3.41 -4.98
C GLN A 484 -17.51 1.93 -5.21
N ALA A 485 -18.10 1.01 -4.46
CA ALA A 485 -17.89 -0.42 -4.65
C ALA A 485 -18.30 -0.88 -6.06
N GLN A 486 -19.32 -0.25 -6.63
CA GLN A 486 -19.79 -0.47 -8.01
C GLN A 486 -19.00 0.35 -9.06
N LYS A 487 -17.96 1.07 -8.68
CA LYS A 487 -17.18 1.99 -9.53
C LYS A 487 -18.00 3.16 -10.12
N ARG A 488 -19.13 3.47 -9.52
CA ARG A 488 -20.00 4.61 -9.89
C ARG A 488 -19.52 5.89 -9.19
N PHE A 489 -18.29 6.30 -9.49
CA PHE A 489 -17.58 7.34 -8.73
C PHE A 489 -18.20 8.73 -8.85
N ALA A 490 -18.80 9.07 -9.99
CA ALA A 490 -19.46 10.35 -10.18
C ALA A 490 -20.68 10.50 -9.23
N GLU A 491 -21.53 9.49 -9.18
CA GLU A 491 -22.71 9.48 -8.33
C GLU A 491 -22.32 9.38 -6.83
N ALA A 492 -21.25 8.68 -6.51
CA ALA A 492 -20.70 8.64 -5.15
C ALA A 492 -20.23 10.03 -4.71
N LEU A 493 -19.61 10.79 -5.62
CA LEU A 493 -19.16 12.15 -5.36
C LEU A 493 -20.35 13.10 -5.10
N GLU A 494 -21.46 12.94 -5.79
CA GLU A 494 -22.69 13.69 -5.55
C GLU A 494 -23.27 13.42 -4.15
N ASP A 495 -23.30 12.16 -3.73
CA ASP A 495 -23.76 11.81 -2.39
C ASP A 495 -22.86 12.41 -1.28
N LEU A 496 -21.55 12.41 -1.50
CA LEU A 496 -20.60 13.04 -0.58
C LEU A 496 -20.78 14.55 -0.51
N GLU A 497 -21.01 15.20 -1.64
CA GLU A 497 -21.32 16.63 -1.65
C GLU A 497 -22.62 16.96 -0.90
N ALA A 498 -23.66 16.14 -1.10
CA ALA A 498 -24.90 16.28 -0.37
C ALA A 498 -24.70 16.07 1.15
N ALA A 499 -23.94 15.06 1.54
CA ALA A 499 -23.62 14.79 2.94
C ALA A 499 -22.86 15.94 3.61
N ILE A 500 -21.86 16.52 2.94
CA ILE A 500 -21.09 17.67 3.44
C ILE A 500 -21.96 18.93 3.50
N LYS A 501 -22.89 19.09 2.57
CA LYS A 501 -23.84 20.22 2.59
C LYS A 501 -24.75 20.15 3.82
N LEU A 502 -25.20 18.96 4.21
CA LEU A 502 -26.01 18.74 5.41
C LEU A 502 -25.20 18.89 6.70
N GLU A 503 -23.97 18.41 6.72
CA GLU A 503 -23.07 18.45 7.88
C GLU A 503 -21.69 18.95 7.46
N PRO A 504 -21.44 20.28 7.41
CA PRO A 504 -20.17 20.85 6.92
C PRO A 504 -18.93 20.37 7.70
N ALA A 505 -19.06 20.07 8.98
CA ALA A 505 -17.99 19.52 9.80
C ALA A 505 -17.47 18.17 9.28
N ARG A 506 -18.31 17.42 8.59
CA ARG A 506 -17.96 16.15 7.94
C ARG A 506 -16.94 16.36 6.81
N GLY A 507 -16.98 17.49 6.12
CA GLY A 507 -16.00 17.88 5.12
C GLY A 507 -14.59 17.90 5.72
N LEU A 508 -14.42 18.55 6.87
CA LEU A 508 -13.15 18.65 7.61
C LEU A 508 -12.73 17.31 8.20
N ALA A 509 -13.68 16.46 8.59
CA ALA A 509 -13.41 15.13 9.12
C ALA A 509 -12.94 14.10 8.04
N GLY A 510 -12.66 14.54 6.82
CA GLY A 510 -12.13 13.71 5.73
C GLY A 510 -12.96 13.70 4.45
N GLY A 511 -14.18 14.22 4.48
CA GLY A 511 -15.07 14.23 3.33
C GLY A 511 -14.52 14.99 2.12
N PHE A 512 -13.87 16.14 2.32
CA PHE A 512 -13.21 16.87 1.24
C PHE A 512 -12.06 16.09 0.60
N LYS A 513 -11.28 15.37 1.41
CA LYS A 513 -10.21 14.52 0.88
C LYS A 513 -10.76 13.38 0.04
N GLU A 514 -11.82 12.77 0.47
CA GLU A 514 -12.50 11.70 -0.27
C GLU A 514 -13.04 12.22 -1.59
N MET A 515 -13.75 13.35 -1.57
CA MET A 515 -14.23 14.00 -2.79
C MET A 515 -13.09 14.33 -3.76
N GLN A 516 -11.97 14.86 -3.27
CA GLN A 516 -10.79 15.14 -4.08
C GLN A 516 -10.25 13.86 -4.71
N THR A 517 -10.19 12.76 -3.95
CA THR A 517 -9.74 11.46 -4.45
C THR A 517 -10.64 10.94 -5.56
N LEU A 518 -11.96 11.02 -5.38
CA LEU A 518 -12.92 10.60 -6.42
C LEU A 518 -12.84 11.48 -7.66
N ALA A 519 -12.76 12.80 -7.50
CA ALA A 519 -12.60 13.73 -8.61
C ALA A 519 -11.30 13.46 -9.39
N SER A 520 -10.21 13.15 -8.68
CA SER A 520 -8.94 12.75 -9.30
C SER A 520 -9.04 11.41 -10.03
N THR A 521 -9.76 10.44 -9.49
CA THR A 521 -10.03 9.15 -10.13
C THR A 521 -10.83 9.31 -11.41
N LEU A 522 -11.79 10.23 -11.41
CA LEU A 522 -12.57 10.63 -12.58
C LEU A 522 -11.77 11.48 -13.57
N LYS A 523 -10.55 11.89 -13.22
CA LYS A 523 -9.73 12.88 -13.96
C LYS A 523 -10.43 14.22 -14.16
N ASP A 524 -11.34 14.56 -13.25
CA ASP A 524 -12.06 15.84 -13.23
C ASP A 524 -11.20 16.88 -12.50
N VAL A 525 -10.21 17.39 -13.21
CA VAL A 525 -9.25 18.38 -12.67
C VAL A 525 -9.94 19.65 -12.18
N PRO A 526 -10.87 20.28 -12.91
CA PRO A 526 -11.58 21.47 -12.43
C PRO A 526 -12.32 21.22 -11.11
N ARG A 527 -13.03 20.10 -10.99
CA ARG A 527 -13.76 19.74 -9.77
C ARG A 527 -12.81 19.44 -8.60
N SER A 528 -11.68 18.77 -8.88
CA SER A 528 -10.63 18.52 -7.87
C SER A 528 -10.07 19.82 -7.30
N ILE A 529 -9.81 20.83 -8.13
CA ILE A 529 -9.33 22.16 -7.74
C ILE A 529 -10.39 22.87 -6.87
N GLU A 530 -11.63 22.85 -7.30
CA GLU A 530 -12.73 23.47 -6.56
C GLU A 530 -12.92 22.84 -5.17
N ILE A 531 -12.81 21.54 -5.06
CA ILE A 531 -12.89 20.81 -3.80
C ILE A 531 -11.74 21.25 -2.85
N VAL A 532 -10.50 21.32 -3.36
CA VAL A 532 -9.34 21.78 -2.57
C VAL A 532 -9.51 23.21 -2.08
N ARG A 533 -10.04 24.10 -2.93
CA ARG A 533 -10.34 25.49 -2.56
C ARG A 533 -11.36 25.57 -1.43
N ARG A 534 -12.49 24.87 -1.56
CA ARG A 534 -13.55 24.81 -0.54
C ARG A 534 -13.02 24.23 0.78
N TRP A 535 -12.18 23.21 0.68
CA TRP A 535 -11.54 22.62 1.84
C TRP A 535 -10.62 23.62 2.54
N ALA A 536 -9.74 24.32 1.78
CA ALA A 536 -8.85 25.33 2.34
C ALA A 536 -9.59 26.54 2.94
N ASP A 537 -10.73 26.94 2.37
CA ASP A 537 -11.57 27.98 2.94
C ASP A 537 -12.28 27.53 4.23
N ALA A 538 -12.70 26.25 4.29
CA ALA A 538 -13.32 25.67 5.48
C ALA A 538 -12.32 25.44 6.62
N ASP A 539 -11.05 25.16 6.31
CA ASP A 539 -9.95 24.90 7.28
C ASP A 539 -8.83 25.94 7.12
N ALA A 540 -9.19 27.20 7.36
CA ALA A 540 -8.26 28.33 7.18
C ALA A 540 -7.02 28.27 8.09
N GLY A 541 -7.07 27.52 9.18
CA GLY A 541 -5.96 27.31 10.11
C GLY A 541 -4.94 26.25 9.67
N ASN A 542 -5.26 25.45 8.67
CA ASN A 542 -4.41 24.37 8.20
C ASN A 542 -3.37 24.87 7.19
N ILE A 543 -2.17 25.17 7.68
CA ILE A 543 -1.11 25.80 6.91
C ILE A 543 -0.73 24.99 5.68
N ASN A 544 -0.59 23.65 5.83
CA ASN A 544 -0.24 22.78 4.72
C ASN A 544 -1.32 22.75 3.65
N LEU A 545 -2.59 22.76 4.06
CA LEU A 545 -3.71 22.82 3.14
C LEU A 545 -3.80 24.19 2.42
N GLN A 546 -3.52 25.29 3.13
CA GLN A 546 -3.42 26.61 2.51
C GLN A 546 -2.31 26.65 1.46
N GLN A 547 -1.12 26.10 1.78
CA GLN A 547 -0.03 25.98 0.82
C GLN A 547 -0.42 25.12 -0.40
N GLN A 548 -1.00 23.95 -0.16
CA GLN A 548 -1.48 23.06 -1.22
C GLN A 548 -2.52 23.74 -2.12
N ALA A 549 -3.48 24.43 -1.52
CA ALA A 549 -4.50 25.16 -2.28
C ALA A 549 -3.89 26.27 -3.14
N SER A 550 -2.91 26.99 -2.62
CA SER A 550 -2.17 27.98 -3.40
C SER A 550 -1.46 27.34 -4.60
N GLN A 551 -0.73 26.24 -4.38
CA GLN A 551 -0.01 25.53 -5.44
C GLN A 551 -0.93 24.96 -6.51
N VAL A 552 -2.06 24.37 -6.11
CA VAL A 552 -3.08 23.86 -7.05
C VAL A 552 -3.68 25.01 -7.88
N CYS A 553 -3.94 26.18 -7.27
CA CYS A 553 -4.43 27.37 -8.00
C CYS A 553 -3.37 27.98 -8.93
N LEU A 554 -2.07 27.79 -8.64
CA LEU A 554 -0.98 28.16 -9.54
C LEU A 554 -0.86 27.20 -10.73
N GLY A 555 -1.38 25.97 -10.62
CA GLY A 555 -1.41 25.00 -11.72
C GLY A 555 -0.06 24.49 -12.17
N GLY A 556 1.00 24.61 -11.32
CA GLY A 556 2.35 24.23 -11.66
C GLY A 556 3.12 25.25 -12.53
N ASP A 557 2.43 26.20 -13.12
CA ASP A 557 3.00 27.31 -13.89
C ASP A 557 2.49 28.67 -13.40
N PHE A 558 3.32 29.37 -12.66
CA PHE A 558 3.00 30.71 -12.14
C PHE A 558 2.84 31.80 -13.24
N THR A 559 3.22 31.48 -14.49
CA THR A 559 3.02 32.40 -15.63
C THR A 559 1.63 32.25 -16.25
N HIS A 560 0.98 31.10 -16.06
CA HIS A 560 -0.38 30.81 -16.51
C HIS A 560 -1.18 30.15 -15.38
N PRO A 561 -1.41 30.87 -14.27
CA PRO A 561 -2.11 30.30 -13.13
C PRO A 561 -3.56 29.98 -13.45
N ILE A 562 -4.08 28.94 -12.82
CA ILE A 562 -5.52 28.59 -12.92
C ILE A 562 -6.36 29.64 -12.22
N ASP A 563 -5.93 30.12 -11.05
CA ASP A 563 -6.56 31.19 -10.30
C ASP A 563 -5.52 31.93 -9.44
N ALA A 564 -4.92 32.97 -10.02
CA ALA A 564 -3.88 33.76 -9.36
C ALA A 564 -4.36 34.43 -8.06
N VAL A 565 -5.60 34.92 -8.03
CA VAL A 565 -6.15 35.62 -6.86
C VAL A 565 -6.35 34.68 -5.69
N ALA A 566 -6.92 33.50 -5.94
CA ALA A 566 -7.08 32.50 -4.90
C ALA A 566 -5.72 31.98 -4.42
N ALA A 567 -4.75 31.74 -5.34
CA ALA A 567 -3.40 31.33 -5.00
C ALA A 567 -2.74 32.32 -4.03
N LEU A 568 -2.85 33.63 -4.29
CA LEU A 568 -2.30 34.66 -3.42
C LEU A 568 -2.95 34.66 -2.03
N ARG A 569 -4.27 34.63 -1.97
CA ARG A 569 -5.03 34.58 -0.72
C ARG A 569 -4.63 33.40 0.17
N PHE A 570 -4.49 32.21 -0.39
CA PHE A 570 -4.10 31.03 0.35
C PHE A 570 -2.63 31.07 0.79
N ALA A 571 -1.72 31.58 -0.05
CA ALA A 571 -0.33 31.76 0.30
C ALA A 571 -0.15 32.79 1.42
N GLU A 572 -0.87 33.90 1.38
CA GLU A 572 -0.87 34.93 2.43
C GLU A 572 -1.34 34.37 3.77
N ARG A 573 -2.41 33.56 3.79
CA ARG A 573 -2.89 32.86 5.00
C ARG A 573 -1.82 31.90 5.56
N ALA A 574 -1.15 31.14 4.72
CA ALA A 574 -0.11 30.22 5.14
C ALA A 574 1.08 30.97 5.76
N VAL A 575 1.55 32.03 5.11
CA VAL A 575 2.67 32.86 5.60
C VAL A 575 2.29 33.64 6.85
N ALA A 576 1.06 34.12 6.98
CA ALA A 576 0.61 34.80 8.21
C ALA A 576 0.72 33.92 9.45
N ALA A 577 0.51 32.61 9.30
CA ALA A 577 0.63 31.64 10.39
C ALA A 577 2.09 31.26 10.69
N GLN A 578 2.98 31.28 9.68
CA GLN A 578 4.42 30.97 9.81
C GLN A 578 5.25 31.95 8.94
N PRO A 579 5.51 33.19 9.41
CA PRO A 579 6.06 34.27 8.59
C PRO A 579 7.48 34.09 8.08
N ASN A 580 8.20 33.11 8.60
CA ASN A 580 9.62 32.87 8.31
C ASN A 580 9.89 31.46 7.75
N ASP A 581 8.87 30.70 7.40
CA ASP A 581 9.06 29.41 6.72
C ASP A 581 9.46 29.64 5.25
N PRO A 582 10.66 29.21 4.82
CA PRO A 582 11.15 29.46 3.47
C PRO A 582 10.26 28.87 2.37
N ARG A 583 9.61 27.73 2.63
CA ARG A 583 8.75 27.05 1.65
C ARG A 583 7.45 27.82 1.44
N LEU A 584 6.88 28.36 2.51
CA LEU A 584 5.66 29.16 2.44
C LEU A 584 5.95 30.51 1.78
N LEU A 585 7.08 31.15 2.12
CA LEU A 585 7.55 32.38 1.49
C LEU A 585 7.79 32.14 -0.01
N GLN A 586 8.39 31.05 -0.41
CA GLN A 586 8.56 30.71 -1.83
C GLN A 586 7.21 30.60 -2.55
N THR A 587 6.24 29.89 -1.95
CA THR A 587 4.89 29.78 -2.51
C THR A 587 4.20 31.16 -2.63
N LEU A 588 4.37 32.02 -1.63
CA LEU A 588 3.86 33.39 -1.66
C LEU A 588 4.52 34.21 -2.77
N GLY A 589 5.83 34.11 -2.93
CA GLY A 589 6.55 34.81 -4.01
C GLY A 589 6.03 34.38 -5.40
N PHE A 590 5.76 33.11 -5.63
CA PHE A 590 5.14 32.66 -6.88
C PHE A 590 3.72 33.20 -7.06
N ALA A 591 2.90 33.18 -6.02
CA ALA A 591 1.55 33.71 -6.08
C ALA A 591 1.52 35.24 -6.30
N GLN A 592 2.44 35.98 -5.72
CA GLN A 592 2.64 37.41 -5.96
C GLN A 592 3.05 37.65 -7.42
N ARG A 593 3.98 36.85 -7.95
CA ARG A 593 4.40 36.97 -9.37
C ARG A 593 3.22 36.71 -10.32
N ALA A 594 2.44 35.68 -10.05
CA ALA A 594 1.24 35.34 -10.80
C ALA A 594 0.18 36.47 -10.82
N ASN A 595 0.17 37.30 -9.79
CA ASN A 595 -0.70 38.48 -9.68
C ASN A 595 -0.05 39.80 -10.18
N GLY A 596 1.11 39.72 -10.85
CA GLY A 596 1.82 40.89 -11.36
C GLY A 596 2.53 41.73 -10.30
N LYS A 597 2.59 41.29 -9.03
CA LYS A 597 3.25 41.96 -7.90
C LYS A 597 4.74 41.66 -7.88
N ILE A 598 5.46 42.10 -8.92
CA ILE A 598 6.85 41.66 -9.21
C ILE A 598 7.80 42.04 -8.10
N ALA A 599 7.77 43.32 -7.68
CA ALA A 599 8.66 43.84 -6.63
C ALA A 599 8.44 43.10 -5.29
N GLU A 600 7.19 42.87 -4.92
CA GLU A 600 6.83 42.09 -3.71
C GLU A 600 7.33 40.67 -3.80
N SER A 601 7.15 40.02 -4.96
CA SER A 601 7.59 38.67 -5.24
C SER A 601 9.10 38.52 -5.05
N LEU A 602 9.89 39.40 -5.67
CA LEU A 602 11.35 39.40 -5.53
C LEU A 602 11.80 39.60 -4.07
N ALA A 603 11.17 40.55 -3.35
CA ALA A 603 11.44 40.76 -1.94
C ALA A 603 11.10 39.54 -1.08
N THR A 604 9.98 38.88 -1.36
CA THR A 604 9.53 37.69 -0.65
C THR A 604 10.42 36.47 -0.91
N ILE A 605 10.89 36.26 -2.14
CA ILE A 605 11.85 35.19 -2.45
C ILE A 605 13.22 35.44 -1.79
N ARG A 606 13.70 36.69 -1.76
CA ARG A 606 14.93 37.07 -1.00
C ARG A 606 14.76 36.76 0.49
N LYS A 607 13.65 37.20 1.08
CA LYS A 607 13.32 36.87 2.47
C LYS A 607 13.30 35.31 2.71
N ALA A 608 12.77 34.55 1.79
CA ALA A 608 12.80 33.08 1.88
C ALA A 608 14.25 32.54 1.93
N MET A 609 15.14 33.12 1.12
CA MET A 609 16.58 32.73 1.11
C MET A 609 17.28 33.06 2.42
N ASP A 610 16.95 34.22 3.04
CA ASP A 610 17.55 34.64 4.33
C ASP A 610 17.17 33.68 5.47
N HIS A 611 16.02 33.01 5.37
CA HIS A 611 15.54 32.07 6.38
C HIS A 611 15.89 30.60 6.10
N LEU A 612 16.67 30.31 5.04
CA LEU A 612 17.14 28.96 4.80
C LEU A 612 18.14 28.51 5.88
N PRO A 613 18.05 27.29 6.40
CA PRO A 613 19.00 26.74 7.35
C PRO A 613 20.44 26.79 6.79
N ALA A 614 21.43 27.10 7.62
CA ALA A 614 22.82 27.18 7.18
C ALA A 614 23.42 25.83 6.75
N LYS A 615 22.83 24.71 7.19
CA LYS A 615 23.29 23.37 6.91
C LYS A 615 22.31 22.71 5.91
N ASP A 616 22.84 22.16 4.82
CA ASP A 616 22.11 21.42 3.78
C ASP A 616 21.19 22.27 2.86
N SER A 617 21.35 23.59 2.78
CA SER A 617 20.47 24.48 2.00
C SER A 617 21.14 25.13 0.77
N GLU A 618 22.38 24.79 0.44
CA GLU A 618 23.08 25.41 -0.69
C GLU A 618 22.39 25.19 -2.04
N GLU A 619 21.84 23.99 -2.25
CA GLU A 619 21.08 23.67 -3.46
C GLU A 619 19.76 24.43 -3.52
N GLN A 620 19.04 24.55 -2.40
CA GLN A 620 17.82 25.34 -2.32
C GLN A 620 18.11 26.83 -2.56
N ARG A 621 19.21 27.33 -2.05
CA ARG A 621 19.66 28.70 -2.27
C ARG A 621 19.95 28.97 -3.76
N LYS A 622 20.72 28.09 -4.42
CA LYS A 622 20.98 28.17 -5.85
C LYS A 622 19.69 28.12 -6.69
N ARG A 623 18.72 27.29 -6.30
CA ARG A 623 17.41 27.23 -6.95
C ARG A 623 16.62 28.54 -6.80
N MET A 624 16.62 29.15 -5.61
CA MET A 624 15.96 30.42 -5.38
C MET A 624 16.66 31.58 -6.12
N GLU A 625 17.99 31.56 -6.21
CA GLU A 625 18.75 32.52 -7.02
C GLU A 625 18.39 32.44 -8.51
N MET A 626 18.22 31.23 -9.02
CA MET A 626 17.78 31.01 -10.39
C MET A 626 16.36 31.53 -10.62
N ILE A 627 15.45 31.34 -9.65
CA ILE A 627 14.09 31.89 -9.68
C ILE A 627 14.15 33.43 -9.70
N LEU A 628 14.95 34.06 -8.86
CA LEU A 628 15.15 35.52 -8.86
C LEU A 628 15.62 36.02 -10.21
N LYS A 629 16.67 35.43 -10.79
CA LYS A 629 17.18 35.78 -12.13
C LYS A 629 16.11 35.62 -13.22
N THR A 630 15.29 34.57 -13.13
CA THR A 630 14.18 34.34 -14.07
C THR A 630 13.10 35.42 -13.92
N PHE A 631 12.81 35.84 -12.70
CA PHE A 631 11.81 36.89 -12.43
C PHE A 631 12.31 38.27 -12.84
N GLU A 632 13.59 38.58 -12.62
CA GLU A 632 14.23 39.83 -13.02
C GLU A 632 14.38 39.93 -14.55
N GLY A 633 14.70 38.83 -15.25
CA GLY A 633 14.96 38.82 -16.69
C GLY A 633 13.72 38.93 -17.59
N LYS A 634 12.52 38.68 -17.07
CA LYS A 634 11.27 38.82 -17.84
C LYS A 634 10.72 40.26 -17.89
N ASP A 635 11.34 41.22 -17.21
CA ASP A 635 10.93 42.64 -17.23
C ASP A 635 11.67 43.48 -18.27
N GLN A 636 12.61 42.91 -19.05
CA GLN A 636 13.14 43.59 -20.22
C GLN A 636 12.11 43.51 -21.34
N LYS A 637 11.49 44.65 -21.70
CA LYS A 637 10.57 44.76 -22.82
C LYS A 637 11.24 44.17 -24.08
N PRO A 638 10.51 43.37 -24.87
CA PRO A 638 11.03 42.94 -26.16
C PRO A 638 11.20 44.17 -27.06
N GLU A 639 12.43 44.41 -27.50
CA GLU A 639 12.69 45.29 -28.60
C GLU A 639 11.94 44.74 -29.85
N LYS A 640 11.12 45.59 -30.42
CA LYS A 640 10.42 45.33 -31.67
C LYS A 640 11.47 45.10 -32.79
N THR A 641 11.65 43.90 -33.26
CA THR A 641 12.21 43.60 -34.55
C THR A 641 11.09 43.26 -35.50
N ASP A 642 10.90 44.14 -36.45
CA ASP A 642 10.07 43.95 -37.64
C ASP A 642 10.62 42.76 -38.46
N SER A 643 9.81 41.75 -38.64
CA SER A 643 9.87 40.89 -39.85
C SER A 643 8.61 40.02 -39.96
N ASP A 644 7.52 40.64 -40.37
CA ASP A 644 6.44 39.93 -41.05
C ASP A 644 6.93 39.54 -42.49
N LYS A 645 7.14 38.22 -42.71
CA LYS A 645 6.82 37.58 -43.98
C LYS A 645 6.87 36.04 -43.81
N PRO A 646 5.85 35.33 -44.32
CA PRO A 646 5.81 33.87 -44.23
C PRO A 646 6.71 33.26 -45.33
N ALA A 647 7.62 32.39 -44.98
CA ALA A 647 8.39 31.61 -45.94
C ALA A 647 7.72 30.26 -46.17
N SER A 648 7.33 30.05 -47.40
CA SER A 648 6.76 28.83 -47.95
C SER A 648 7.76 27.67 -47.88
N ALA A 649 7.26 26.52 -47.52
CA ALA A 649 7.98 25.25 -47.59
C ALA A 649 8.27 24.84 -49.04
N LYS A 650 9.51 24.43 -49.29
CA LYS A 650 9.89 23.58 -50.43
C LYS A 650 10.76 22.42 -49.94
N PRO A 651 10.60 21.23 -50.50
CA PRO A 651 11.31 20.05 -50.02
C PRO A 651 12.75 20.03 -50.55
N LEU A 652 13.70 19.68 -49.70
CA LEU A 652 15.08 19.45 -50.07
C LEU A 652 15.28 17.98 -50.43
N SER A 653 15.55 17.74 -51.68
CA SER A 653 16.06 16.51 -52.24
C SER A 653 17.52 16.30 -51.87
N ALA A 654 17.86 15.03 -51.64
CA ALA A 654 19.19 14.56 -51.32
C ALA A 654 20.18 14.78 -52.49
N GLU A 655 21.38 15.23 -52.15
CA GLU A 655 22.63 14.80 -52.81
C GLU A 655 23.79 15.14 -51.86
N ALA A 656 24.38 14.11 -51.30
CA ALA A 656 25.58 14.24 -50.49
C ALA A 656 26.79 13.97 -51.38
N THR A 657 27.62 14.97 -51.55
CA THR A 657 28.96 14.83 -52.10
C THR A 657 29.96 14.45 -51.01
N PRO A 658 30.87 13.52 -51.19
CA PRO A 658 31.78 13.09 -50.13
C PRO A 658 32.86 14.14 -49.87
N GLY A 659 32.81 14.70 -48.65
CA GLY A 659 33.83 15.59 -48.12
C GLY A 659 34.97 14.80 -47.48
N LYS A 660 36.16 15.20 -47.81
CA LYS A 660 37.48 14.68 -47.43
C LYS A 660 37.62 14.28 -45.99
N ALA A 661 38.32 13.17 -45.76
CA ALA A 661 38.83 12.72 -44.45
C ALA A 661 39.47 13.86 -43.66
N ALA A 662 38.96 14.12 -42.49
CA ALA A 662 39.54 15.08 -41.56
C ALA A 662 40.43 14.36 -40.53
N SER A 663 41.65 14.82 -40.42
CA SER A 663 42.60 14.84 -39.31
C SER A 663 42.71 13.60 -38.41
N GLY A 664 43.92 13.03 -38.38
CA GLY A 664 44.37 11.93 -37.49
C GLY A 664 44.37 12.26 -36.01
N LYS A 665 43.23 12.64 -35.45
CA LYS A 665 43.06 12.79 -34.02
C LYS A 665 42.73 11.43 -33.37
N SER A 666 43.30 11.18 -32.20
CA SER A 666 42.96 9.98 -31.39
C SER A 666 41.53 10.03 -30.88
N ALA A 667 40.91 8.88 -30.58
CA ALA A 667 39.57 8.80 -29.97
C ALA A 667 39.41 9.68 -28.73
N SER A 668 40.47 9.81 -27.93
CA SER A 668 40.49 10.67 -26.73
C SER A 668 40.48 12.16 -27.07
N GLU A 669 41.08 12.56 -28.17
CA GLU A 669 41.06 13.95 -28.65
C GLU A 669 39.71 14.28 -29.27
N VAL A 670 39.16 13.39 -30.07
CA VAL A 670 37.79 13.56 -30.60
C VAL A 670 36.76 13.67 -29.45
N ALA A 671 36.83 12.81 -28.46
CA ALA A 671 35.94 12.91 -27.31
C ALA A 671 36.10 14.24 -26.57
N ARG A 672 37.33 14.72 -26.35
CA ARG A 672 37.59 15.98 -25.65
C ARG A 672 37.12 17.20 -26.43
N ASP A 673 37.25 17.18 -27.72
CA ASP A 673 36.84 18.28 -28.57
C ASP A 673 35.33 18.31 -28.84
N THR A 674 34.66 17.15 -28.80
CA THR A 674 33.22 17.01 -29.07
C THR A 674 32.39 17.06 -27.79
N LEU A 675 32.75 16.28 -26.77
CA LEU A 675 31.99 16.15 -25.53
C LEU A 675 32.42 17.21 -24.51
N THR A 676 32.04 18.45 -24.78
CA THR A 676 32.50 19.63 -24.00
C THR A 676 31.83 19.83 -22.66
N ARG A 677 30.76 19.09 -22.38
CA ARG A 677 30.01 19.19 -21.15
C ARG A 677 30.19 17.94 -20.26
N GLN A 678 30.38 18.18 -18.95
CA GLN A 678 30.43 17.14 -17.95
C GLN A 678 29.31 17.33 -16.95
N ILE A 679 28.57 16.28 -16.68
CA ILE A 679 27.57 16.22 -15.62
C ILE A 679 27.99 15.15 -14.62
N GLU A 680 28.16 15.54 -13.39
CA GLU A 680 28.38 14.60 -12.28
C GLU A 680 27.04 14.19 -11.66
N ALA A 681 26.77 12.90 -11.62
CA ALA A 681 25.66 12.29 -10.95
C ALA A 681 26.17 11.40 -9.80
N ARG A 682 25.28 10.85 -9.00
CA ARG A 682 25.66 9.99 -7.85
C ARG A 682 26.50 8.79 -8.30
N ASP A 683 26.03 8.08 -9.33
CA ASP A 683 26.59 6.80 -9.77
C ASP A 683 27.34 6.89 -11.10
N PHE A 684 27.30 8.03 -11.82
CA PHE A 684 27.96 8.20 -13.11
C PHE A 684 28.62 9.56 -13.28
N VAL A 685 29.51 9.62 -14.29
CA VAL A 685 30.01 10.86 -14.88
C VAL A 685 29.63 10.84 -16.35
N ILE A 686 28.84 11.80 -16.79
CA ILE A 686 28.39 11.92 -18.19
C ILE A 686 29.21 12.99 -18.89
N HIS A 687 29.83 12.63 -20.01
CA HIS A 687 30.42 13.56 -20.93
C HIS A 687 29.56 13.61 -22.20
N THR A 688 29.23 14.82 -22.68
CA THR A 688 28.26 14.97 -23.75
C THR A 688 28.37 16.33 -24.46
N ASP A 689 27.86 16.38 -25.68
CA ASP A 689 27.67 17.59 -26.50
C ASP A 689 26.20 18.08 -26.46
N LEU A 690 25.32 17.38 -25.73
CA LEU A 690 23.92 17.78 -25.52
C LEU A 690 23.82 19.13 -24.80
N SER A 691 22.72 19.83 -24.97
CA SER A 691 22.43 21.02 -24.16
C SER A 691 22.37 20.68 -22.64
N GLU A 692 22.59 21.66 -21.81
CA GLU A 692 22.61 21.45 -20.35
C GLU A 692 21.28 20.86 -19.84
N ALA A 693 20.15 21.32 -20.36
CA ALA A 693 18.83 20.84 -20.00
C ALA A 693 18.66 19.36 -20.40
N GLN A 694 19.05 18.99 -21.61
CA GLN A 694 19.00 17.61 -22.09
C GLN A 694 19.95 16.69 -21.31
N ALA A 695 21.16 17.16 -21.02
CA ALA A 695 22.14 16.40 -20.26
C ALA A 695 21.67 16.13 -18.82
N LYS A 696 21.08 17.13 -18.15
CA LYS A 696 20.46 16.97 -16.82
C LYS A 696 19.25 16.03 -16.86
N HIS A 697 18.42 16.15 -17.90
CA HIS A 697 17.30 15.25 -18.11
C HIS A 697 17.77 13.80 -18.23
N TYR A 698 18.78 13.53 -19.07
CA TYR A 698 19.33 12.19 -19.22
C TYR A 698 19.99 11.67 -17.93
N ALA A 699 20.68 12.53 -17.19
CA ALA A 699 21.20 12.17 -15.88
C ALA A 699 20.10 11.70 -14.92
N ALA A 700 19.00 12.43 -14.84
CA ALA A 700 17.85 12.05 -14.02
C ALA A 700 17.21 10.73 -14.50
N VAL A 701 17.13 10.51 -15.82
CA VAL A 701 16.64 9.24 -16.38
C VAL A 701 17.53 8.07 -15.96
N PHE A 702 18.84 8.21 -16.07
CA PHE A 702 19.77 7.13 -15.75
C PHE A 702 19.84 6.86 -14.25
N GLU A 703 19.84 7.89 -13.40
CA GLU A 703 19.75 7.73 -11.95
C GLU A 703 18.43 7.06 -11.52
N GLY A 704 17.33 7.51 -12.09
CA GLY A 704 16.02 6.90 -11.85
C GLY A 704 15.98 5.44 -12.30
N PHE A 705 16.56 5.10 -13.46
CA PHE A 705 16.64 3.73 -13.94
C PHE A 705 17.57 2.86 -13.09
N TYR A 706 18.68 3.40 -12.62
CA TYR A 706 19.58 2.73 -11.70
C TYR A 706 18.85 2.36 -10.40
N ASN A 707 18.11 3.31 -9.84
CA ASN A 707 17.28 3.08 -8.65
C ASN A 707 16.16 2.06 -8.92
N TYR A 708 15.48 2.17 -10.07
CA TYR A 708 14.45 1.23 -10.49
C TYR A 708 14.99 -0.19 -10.60
N PHE A 709 16.10 -0.38 -11.30
CA PHE A 709 16.71 -1.69 -11.51
C PHE A 709 17.22 -2.26 -10.18
N GLY A 710 17.95 -1.46 -9.39
CA GLY A 710 18.51 -1.86 -8.10
C GLY A 710 17.45 -2.26 -7.08
N THR A 711 16.29 -1.61 -7.14
CA THR A 711 15.14 -1.92 -6.27
C THR A 711 14.39 -3.16 -6.73
N ASN A 712 14.26 -3.36 -8.03
CA ASN A 712 13.36 -4.38 -8.56
C ASN A 712 14.04 -5.71 -8.88
N TYR A 713 15.33 -5.72 -9.17
CA TYR A 713 16.02 -6.94 -9.57
C TYR A 713 17.11 -7.34 -8.59
N PHE A 714 18.18 -6.59 -8.46
CA PHE A 714 19.20 -6.80 -7.43
C PHE A 714 19.96 -5.49 -7.14
N PRO A 715 20.48 -5.30 -5.93
CA PRO A 715 21.23 -4.11 -5.57
C PRO A 715 22.48 -3.95 -6.45
N VAL A 716 22.61 -2.84 -7.14
CA VAL A 716 23.78 -2.52 -7.94
C VAL A 716 24.77 -1.74 -7.06
N VAL A 717 25.84 -2.40 -6.65
CA VAL A 717 26.89 -1.80 -5.79
C VAL A 717 28.15 -1.68 -6.61
N GLN A 718 28.51 -0.48 -7.01
CA GLN A 718 29.73 -0.22 -7.77
C GLN A 718 30.80 0.48 -6.93
N ARG A 719 32.06 0.17 -7.23
CA ARG A 719 33.22 0.75 -6.54
C ARG A 719 33.69 2.07 -7.16
N LYS A 720 33.35 2.31 -8.42
CA LYS A 720 33.75 3.49 -9.22
C LYS A 720 32.53 3.96 -10.02
N LYS A 721 32.41 5.26 -10.18
CA LYS A 721 31.37 5.84 -11.06
C LYS A 721 31.55 5.33 -12.50
N LEU A 722 30.43 5.00 -13.12
CA LEU A 722 30.38 4.65 -14.55
C LEU A 722 30.65 5.92 -15.38
N VAL A 723 31.56 5.86 -16.34
CA VAL A 723 31.76 6.94 -17.29
C VAL A 723 30.83 6.74 -18.49
N MET A 724 30.05 7.74 -18.83
CA MET A 724 29.11 7.71 -19.94
C MET A 724 29.50 8.77 -20.98
N LEU A 725 29.75 8.33 -22.22
CA LEU A 725 30.03 9.21 -23.36
C LEU A 725 28.78 9.24 -24.24
N LEU A 726 28.04 10.34 -24.21
CA LEU A 726 26.78 10.49 -24.95
C LEU A 726 26.97 11.45 -26.14
N PHE A 727 26.89 10.94 -27.34
CA PHE A 727 26.99 11.70 -28.57
C PHE A 727 25.61 12.08 -29.10
N SER A 728 25.32 13.36 -29.24
CA SER A 728 24.06 13.85 -29.78
C SER A 728 23.87 13.60 -31.26
N LYS A 729 24.99 13.35 -32.02
CA LYS A 729 24.98 13.14 -33.45
C LYS A 729 25.72 11.86 -33.83
N THR A 730 25.14 11.10 -34.75
CA THR A 730 25.75 9.90 -35.31
C THR A 730 27.11 10.17 -35.93
N ALA A 731 27.28 11.30 -36.64
CA ALA A 731 28.56 11.68 -37.29
C ALA A 731 29.71 11.83 -36.28
N ASP A 732 29.44 12.42 -35.12
CA ASP A 732 30.43 12.61 -34.04
C ASP A 732 30.72 11.29 -33.31
N TYR A 733 29.73 10.44 -33.15
CA TYR A 733 29.88 9.08 -32.63
C TYR A 733 30.75 8.21 -33.55
N GLU A 734 30.54 8.28 -34.88
CA GLU A 734 31.34 7.57 -35.88
C GLU A 734 32.78 8.13 -35.95
N ALA A 735 32.94 9.44 -35.91
CA ALA A 735 34.25 10.10 -35.87
C ALA A 735 35.09 9.71 -34.65
N PHE A 736 34.45 9.47 -33.49
CA PHE A 736 35.11 8.97 -32.27
C PHE A 736 35.79 7.61 -32.50
N HIS A 737 35.32 6.80 -33.45
CA HIS A 737 35.85 5.47 -33.77
C HIS A 737 36.80 5.46 -34.98
N ALA A 738 36.98 6.59 -35.65
CA ALA A 738 37.87 6.67 -36.82
C ALA A 738 39.35 6.42 -36.43
N PRO A 739 40.13 5.68 -37.27
CA PRO A 739 39.81 5.19 -38.63
C PRO A 739 39.04 3.85 -38.68
N GLY A 740 38.54 3.33 -37.57
CA GLY A 740 37.73 2.09 -37.49
C GLY A 740 36.23 2.35 -37.59
N LYS A 741 35.42 1.28 -37.45
CA LYS A 741 33.99 1.36 -37.28
C LYS A 741 33.65 1.17 -35.82
N PRO A 742 32.55 1.77 -35.28
CA PRO A 742 32.07 1.47 -33.95
C PRO A 742 31.68 -0.01 -33.83
N PRO A 743 31.85 -0.62 -32.64
CA PRO A 743 31.42 -1.99 -32.38
C PRO A 743 29.91 -2.18 -32.62
N SER A 744 29.13 -1.16 -32.36
CA SER A 744 27.71 -1.07 -32.65
C SER A 744 27.37 0.32 -33.16
N PRO A 745 26.41 0.48 -34.09
CA PRO A 745 25.97 1.80 -34.57
C PRO A 745 25.14 2.57 -33.55
N PHE A 746 24.76 1.95 -32.46
CA PHE A 746 23.85 2.50 -31.44
C PHE A 746 24.58 2.88 -30.15
N GLY A 747 25.52 2.06 -29.73
CA GLY A 747 26.28 2.21 -28.51
C GLY A 747 26.83 0.86 -28.01
N TYR A 748 27.62 0.89 -26.96
CA TYR A 748 28.18 -0.30 -26.32
C TYR A 748 28.76 0.02 -24.96
N TYR A 749 28.83 -1.00 -24.10
CA TYR A 749 29.49 -0.95 -22.78
C TYR A 749 30.90 -1.58 -22.89
N GLN A 750 31.88 -0.95 -22.25
CA GLN A 750 33.25 -1.46 -22.13
C GLN A 750 33.55 -1.81 -20.67
N PRO A 751 33.42 -3.06 -20.25
CA PRO A 751 33.66 -3.48 -18.85
C PRO A 751 35.06 -3.13 -18.35
N ALA A 752 36.10 -3.37 -19.17
CA ALA A 752 37.49 -3.12 -18.81
C ALA A 752 37.82 -1.65 -18.49
N ARG A 753 37.05 -0.72 -19.04
CA ARG A 753 37.21 0.72 -18.84
C ARG A 753 36.09 1.32 -17.95
N ASN A 754 35.12 0.52 -17.55
CA ASN A 754 33.89 0.98 -16.90
C ASN A 754 33.26 2.18 -17.64
N THR A 755 33.16 2.05 -18.99
CA THR A 755 32.72 3.15 -19.87
C THR A 755 31.59 2.69 -20.76
N LEU A 756 30.55 3.49 -20.83
CA LEU A 756 29.40 3.33 -21.72
C LEU A 756 29.46 4.40 -22.79
N VAL A 757 29.38 4.02 -24.06
CA VAL A 757 29.47 4.92 -25.21
C VAL A 757 28.17 4.80 -26.00
N VAL A 758 27.44 5.89 -26.18
CA VAL A 758 26.09 5.88 -26.76
C VAL A 758 25.90 6.95 -27.81
N ASN A 759 25.30 6.55 -28.91
CA ASN A 759 24.74 7.43 -29.92
C ASN A 759 23.25 7.72 -29.55
N VAL A 760 23.01 8.82 -28.85
CA VAL A 760 21.65 9.15 -28.37
C VAL A 760 20.70 9.64 -29.46
N GLU A 761 21.21 10.02 -30.64
CA GLU A 761 20.38 10.31 -31.81
C GLU A 761 19.54 9.09 -32.23
N ARG A 762 20.01 7.90 -31.95
CA ARG A 762 19.31 6.63 -32.20
C ARG A 762 18.30 6.25 -31.08
N GLY A 763 18.21 7.04 -30.03
CA GLY A 763 17.27 6.88 -28.91
C GLY A 763 17.90 6.25 -27.66
N LEU A 764 17.15 6.35 -26.56
CA LEU A 764 17.61 5.92 -25.22
C LEU A 764 17.55 4.40 -25.01
N GLY A 765 16.90 3.64 -25.88
CA GLY A 765 16.77 2.19 -25.70
C GLY A 765 18.10 1.48 -25.60
N THR A 766 19.06 1.87 -26.45
CA THR A 766 20.42 1.34 -26.41
C THR A 766 21.15 1.73 -25.12
N ALA A 767 20.99 2.97 -24.67
CA ALA A 767 21.60 3.39 -23.41
C ALA A 767 21.13 2.53 -22.23
N MET A 768 19.85 2.17 -22.20
CA MET A 768 19.30 1.28 -21.17
C MET A 768 19.78 -0.17 -21.33
N HIS A 769 19.86 -0.65 -22.56
CA HIS A 769 20.44 -1.96 -22.87
C HIS A 769 21.87 -2.06 -22.31
N GLU A 770 22.73 -1.12 -22.68
CA GLU A 770 24.14 -1.11 -22.27
C GLU A 770 24.30 -0.85 -20.77
N LEU A 771 23.38 -0.09 -20.16
CA LEU A 771 23.38 0.12 -18.72
C LEU A 771 23.02 -1.17 -17.97
N VAL A 772 22.15 -2.02 -18.53
CA VAL A 772 21.85 -3.34 -17.97
C VAL A 772 23.06 -4.28 -18.08
N HIS A 773 23.84 -4.24 -19.16
CA HIS A 773 25.12 -4.95 -19.23
C HIS A 773 26.09 -4.51 -18.12
N HIS A 774 26.14 -3.20 -17.85
CA HIS A 774 26.91 -2.71 -16.70
C HIS A 774 26.39 -3.31 -15.38
N PHE A 775 25.07 -3.34 -15.16
CA PHE A 775 24.49 -3.94 -13.95
C PHE A 775 24.79 -5.44 -13.84
N GLN A 776 24.72 -6.17 -14.96
CA GLN A 776 25.08 -7.59 -14.99
C GLN A 776 26.57 -7.80 -14.62
N THR A 777 27.46 -6.99 -15.17
CA THR A 777 28.89 -7.04 -14.85
C THR A 777 29.16 -6.75 -13.38
N VAL A 778 28.59 -5.66 -12.84
CA VAL A 778 28.75 -5.28 -11.43
C VAL A 778 28.08 -6.31 -10.50
N GLY A 779 26.97 -6.91 -10.92
CA GLY A 779 26.26 -7.97 -10.20
C GLY A 779 26.90 -9.36 -10.32
N GLY A 780 28.00 -9.51 -11.12
CA GLY A 780 28.68 -10.79 -11.33
C GLY A 780 27.88 -11.77 -12.20
N MET A 781 27.04 -11.26 -13.11
CA MET A 781 26.17 -12.05 -13.99
C MET A 781 26.67 -12.18 -15.44
N ASP A 782 27.77 -11.55 -15.78
CA ASP A 782 28.36 -11.50 -17.14
C ASP A 782 28.86 -12.86 -17.68
N HIS A 783 28.81 -13.89 -16.88
CA HIS A 783 29.22 -15.27 -17.23
C HIS A 783 28.07 -16.13 -17.76
N HIS A 784 26.83 -15.63 -17.74
CA HIS A 784 25.67 -16.39 -18.24
C HIS A 784 25.65 -16.46 -19.78
N PRO A 785 24.99 -17.47 -20.38
CA PRO A 785 24.90 -17.58 -21.84
C PRO A 785 24.09 -16.44 -22.48
N ASP A 786 24.27 -16.25 -23.78
CA ASP A 786 23.75 -15.10 -24.54
C ASP A 786 22.23 -14.90 -24.44
N TRP A 787 21.44 -15.98 -24.32
CA TRP A 787 20.00 -15.84 -24.17
C TRP A 787 19.59 -15.10 -22.89
N ILE A 788 20.46 -15.10 -21.86
CA ILE A 788 20.32 -14.34 -20.61
C ILE A 788 21.06 -13.02 -20.74
N ASN A 789 22.33 -13.06 -21.12
CA ASN A 789 23.18 -11.87 -21.16
C ASN A 789 22.65 -10.78 -22.10
N GLU A 790 22.07 -11.18 -23.23
CA GLU A 790 21.45 -10.30 -24.18
C GLU A 790 19.93 -10.17 -23.97
N GLY A 791 19.28 -11.26 -23.57
CA GLY A 791 17.82 -11.28 -23.40
C GLY A 791 17.31 -10.30 -22.34
N ILE A 792 18.01 -10.18 -21.20
CA ILE A 792 17.65 -9.24 -20.13
C ILE A 792 17.85 -7.79 -20.59
N PRO A 793 19.00 -7.36 -21.12
CA PRO A 793 19.17 -6.02 -21.69
C PRO A 793 18.14 -5.68 -22.77
N MET A 794 17.87 -6.60 -23.70
CA MET A 794 16.88 -6.40 -24.77
C MET A 794 15.46 -6.19 -24.25
N PHE A 795 15.11 -6.78 -23.11
CA PHE A 795 13.82 -6.53 -22.45
C PHE A 795 13.70 -5.06 -22.02
N PHE A 796 14.78 -4.42 -21.59
CA PHE A 796 14.79 -3.03 -21.13
C PHE A 796 14.98 -2.02 -22.27
N GLU A 797 15.21 -2.44 -23.50
CA GLU A 797 15.24 -1.52 -24.65
C GLU A 797 13.90 -0.80 -24.88
N LYS A 798 12.80 -1.41 -24.46
CA LYS A 798 11.45 -0.87 -24.61
C LYS A 798 10.83 -0.52 -23.27
N PHE A 799 10.77 0.74 -23.02
CA PHE A 799 10.19 1.31 -21.83
C PHE A 799 9.48 2.63 -22.14
N MET A 800 8.58 3.03 -21.27
CA MET A 800 7.97 4.36 -21.28
C MET A 800 8.16 5.01 -19.92
N GLY A 801 8.21 6.33 -19.89
CA GLY A 801 8.34 7.03 -18.65
C GLY A 801 8.35 8.54 -18.81
N TYR A 802 8.40 9.21 -17.67
CA TYR A 802 8.64 10.64 -17.57
C TYR A 802 9.44 10.96 -16.31
N VAL A 803 10.21 12.04 -16.39
CA VAL A 803 10.86 12.63 -15.23
C VAL A 803 9.93 13.70 -14.69
N ALA A 804 9.44 13.50 -13.47
CA ALA A 804 8.59 14.48 -12.80
C ALA A 804 9.40 15.74 -12.42
N ASN A 805 8.70 16.82 -12.08
CA ASN A 805 9.34 18.09 -11.72
C ASN A 805 10.26 18.02 -10.49
N ASP A 806 10.08 17.01 -9.62
CA ASP A 806 10.94 16.73 -8.48
C ASP A 806 12.18 15.89 -8.83
N GLY A 807 12.35 15.54 -10.12
CA GLY A 807 13.43 14.69 -10.61
C GLY A 807 13.16 13.19 -10.50
N THR A 808 12.00 12.77 -10.01
CA THR A 808 11.65 11.35 -9.91
C THR A 808 11.36 10.76 -11.29
N LEU A 809 12.00 9.65 -11.64
CA LEU A 809 11.70 8.89 -12.85
C LEU A 809 10.52 7.95 -12.60
N HIS A 810 9.45 8.18 -13.32
CA HIS A 810 8.35 7.23 -13.46
C HIS A 810 8.56 6.39 -14.71
N ILE A 811 8.79 5.09 -14.55
CA ILE A 811 9.13 4.19 -15.65
C ILE A 811 8.19 2.96 -15.65
N SER A 812 7.78 2.56 -16.85
CA SER A 812 7.06 1.33 -17.13
C SER A 812 7.85 0.52 -18.16
N VAL A 813 7.95 -0.79 -17.94
CA VAL A 813 8.69 -1.74 -18.77
C VAL A 813 7.78 -2.90 -19.21
N GLY A 814 8.30 -3.75 -20.09
CA GLY A 814 7.55 -4.93 -20.55
C GLY A 814 6.66 -4.64 -21.76
N TYR A 815 7.14 -3.79 -22.66
CA TYR A 815 6.49 -3.49 -23.94
C TYR A 815 7.03 -4.38 -25.06
N PHE A 816 6.16 -4.65 -26.05
CA PHE A 816 6.56 -5.40 -27.23
C PHE A 816 7.55 -4.59 -28.09
N SER A 817 8.63 -5.24 -28.52
CA SER A 817 9.52 -4.66 -29.53
C SER A 817 8.84 -4.71 -30.90
N ASN A 818 8.67 -3.55 -31.53
CA ASN A 818 8.02 -3.40 -32.84
C ASN A 818 8.72 -4.15 -33.99
N TRP A 819 9.97 -4.54 -33.83
CA TRP A 819 10.74 -5.26 -34.83
C TRP A 819 11.21 -6.65 -34.36
N ARG A 820 11.53 -6.86 -33.08
CA ARG A 820 11.94 -8.19 -32.56
C ARG A 820 10.77 -9.14 -32.37
N PHE A 821 9.64 -8.64 -31.89
CA PHE A 821 8.50 -9.50 -31.55
C PHE A 821 7.82 -10.14 -32.76
N PRO A 822 7.62 -9.45 -33.90
CA PRO A 822 7.16 -10.09 -35.13
C PRO A 822 8.08 -11.23 -35.60
N VAL A 823 9.40 -11.01 -35.58
CA VAL A 823 10.38 -12.04 -35.91
C VAL A 823 10.35 -13.22 -34.96
N ALA A 824 10.20 -12.96 -33.66
CA ALA A 824 10.05 -14.02 -32.67
C ALA A 824 8.79 -14.87 -32.93
N LYS A 825 7.67 -14.22 -33.29
CA LYS A 825 6.42 -14.92 -33.64
C LYS A 825 6.53 -15.77 -34.89
N GLU A 826 7.25 -15.31 -35.88
CA GLU A 826 7.54 -16.07 -37.11
C GLU A 826 8.39 -17.32 -36.79
N LYS A 827 9.42 -17.15 -35.96
CA LYS A 827 10.40 -18.22 -35.67
C LYS A 827 9.93 -19.23 -34.64
N ILE A 828 9.01 -18.88 -33.74
CA ILE A 828 8.69 -19.67 -32.52
C ILE A 828 8.25 -21.11 -32.84
N GLY A 829 7.58 -21.34 -33.96
CA GLY A 829 7.12 -22.67 -34.36
C GLY A 829 8.25 -23.68 -34.60
N ALA A 830 9.41 -23.21 -35.05
CA ALA A 830 10.59 -24.01 -35.34
C ALA A 830 11.61 -24.12 -34.18
N TYR A 831 11.37 -23.42 -33.06
CA TYR A 831 12.28 -23.39 -31.94
C TYR A 831 11.72 -24.13 -30.73
N THR A 832 12.62 -24.79 -30.00
CA THR A 832 12.38 -25.28 -28.64
C THR A 832 13.06 -24.35 -27.65
N LEU A 833 12.66 -24.42 -26.39
CA LEU A 833 13.34 -23.67 -25.35
C LEU A 833 14.79 -24.11 -25.17
N SER A 834 15.07 -25.42 -25.30
CA SER A 834 16.43 -25.94 -25.27
C SER A 834 17.29 -25.36 -26.41
N ARG A 835 16.74 -25.23 -27.60
CA ARG A 835 17.43 -24.62 -28.73
C ARG A 835 17.69 -23.12 -28.53
N LEU A 836 16.76 -22.39 -27.90
CA LEU A 836 16.98 -21.01 -27.51
C LEU A 836 18.14 -20.89 -26.54
N ILE A 837 18.22 -21.76 -25.56
CA ILE A 837 19.27 -21.82 -24.54
C ILE A 837 20.63 -22.08 -25.17
N GLU A 838 20.71 -22.95 -26.17
CA GLU A 838 21.95 -23.29 -26.89
C GLU A 838 22.40 -22.19 -27.89
N GLU A 839 21.47 -21.65 -28.67
CA GLU A 839 21.79 -20.74 -29.78
C GLU A 839 21.71 -19.26 -29.44
N GLY A 840 20.97 -18.87 -28.36
CA GLY A 840 20.86 -17.48 -27.93
C GLY A 840 20.18 -16.54 -28.92
N GLU A 841 19.23 -17.03 -29.75
CA GLU A 841 18.57 -16.23 -30.80
C GLU A 841 17.95 -14.92 -30.21
N PRO A 842 18.41 -13.73 -30.62
CA PRO A 842 18.10 -12.48 -29.88
C PRO A 842 16.62 -12.11 -29.83
N CYS A 843 15.88 -12.33 -30.94
CA CYS A 843 14.46 -11.96 -30.98
C CYS A 843 13.62 -12.87 -30.08
N LEU A 844 13.98 -14.17 -30.06
CA LEU A 844 13.33 -15.16 -29.19
C LEU A 844 13.73 -14.97 -27.74
N ALA A 845 15.01 -14.67 -27.43
CA ALA A 845 15.48 -14.36 -26.10
C ALA A 845 14.73 -13.15 -25.51
N SER A 846 14.62 -12.06 -26.26
CA SER A 846 13.84 -10.88 -25.88
C SER A 846 12.37 -11.21 -25.63
N SER A 847 11.76 -12.02 -26.50
CA SER A 847 10.35 -12.44 -26.33
C SER A 847 10.15 -13.36 -25.14
N PHE A 848 11.14 -14.20 -24.83
CA PHE A 848 11.11 -15.07 -23.67
C PHE A 848 11.20 -14.29 -22.35
N MET A 849 12.08 -13.29 -22.26
CA MET A 849 12.14 -12.40 -21.10
C MET A 849 10.85 -11.62 -20.92
N LEU A 850 10.24 -11.16 -22.02
CA LEU A 850 8.94 -10.51 -21.99
C LEU A 850 7.84 -11.47 -21.51
N PHE A 851 7.83 -12.72 -21.98
CA PHE A 851 6.93 -13.76 -21.49
C PHE A 851 7.10 -14.02 -20.00
N LEU A 852 8.33 -14.18 -19.51
CA LEU A 852 8.61 -14.34 -18.08
C LEU A 852 8.12 -13.13 -17.28
N HIS A 853 8.27 -11.93 -17.81
CA HIS A 853 7.76 -10.71 -17.18
C HIS A 853 6.23 -10.71 -17.10
N LYS A 854 5.54 -11.01 -18.20
CA LYS A 854 4.08 -11.05 -18.25
C LYS A 854 3.48 -12.14 -17.37
N LYS A 855 4.21 -13.22 -17.13
CA LYS A 855 3.85 -14.28 -16.19
C LYS A 855 4.31 -14.02 -14.74
N GLY A 856 4.98 -12.89 -14.48
CA GLY A 856 5.43 -12.51 -13.13
C GLY A 856 6.70 -13.21 -12.64
N HIS A 857 7.42 -13.95 -13.51
CA HIS A 857 8.57 -14.76 -13.12
C HIS A 857 9.94 -14.11 -13.40
N LEU A 858 10.03 -13.09 -14.26
CA LEU A 858 11.30 -12.49 -14.69
C LEU A 858 12.14 -11.98 -13.51
N ARG A 859 11.51 -11.26 -12.59
CA ARG A 859 12.22 -10.69 -11.43
C ARG A 859 12.87 -11.78 -10.59
N ARG A 860 12.11 -12.81 -10.21
CA ARG A 860 12.61 -13.93 -9.41
C ARG A 860 13.72 -14.69 -10.14
N PHE A 861 13.57 -14.88 -11.44
CA PHE A 861 14.58 -15.52 -12.29
C PHE A 861 15.90 -14.74 -12.24
N VAL A 862 15.88 -13.43 -12.51
CA VAL A 862 17.06 -12.57 -12.47
C VAL A 862 17.71 -12.52 -11.09
N GLN A 863 16.92 -12.42 -10.04
CA GLN A 863 17.44 -12.44 -8.66
C GLN A 863 18.12 -13.75 -8.30
N GLN A 864 17.56 -14.87 -8.74
CA GLN A 864 18.16 -16.19 -8.50
C GLN A 864 19.44 -16.40 -9.31
N LEU A 865 19.49 -15.91 -10.56
CA LEU A 865 20.72 -15.91 -11.37
C LEU A 865 21.83 -15.16 -10.64
N GLN A 866 21.54 -13.96 -10.14
CA GLN A 866 22.52 -13.13 -9.43
C GLN A 866 22.96 -13.78 -8.10
N THR A 867 22.03 -14.37 -7.36
CA THR A 867 22.31 -14.91 -6.02
C THR A 867 23.08 -16.24 -6.06
N LYS A 868 22.76 -17.11 -7.02
CA LYS A 868 23.34 -18.45 -7.13
C LYS A 868 24.70 -18.46 -7.82
N GLY A 869 25.08 -17.39 -8.51
CA GLY A 869 26.38 -17.24 -9.13
C GLY A 869 26.71 -18.27 -10.23
N LYS A 870 28.02 -18.50 -10.45
CA LYS A 870 28.56 -19.29 -11.59
C LYS A 870 28.29 -20.78 -11.53
N GLU A 871 27.91 -21.33 -10.35
CA GLU A 871 27.84 -22.79 -10.16
C GLU A 871 26.47 -23.37 -10.53
N ALA A 872 25.45 -22.53 -10.63
CA ALA A 872 24.10 -23.02 -10.89
C ALA A 872 23.75 -22.93 -12.39
N LYS A 873 23.18 -24.02 -12.92
CA LYS A 873 22.71 -24.05 -14.30
C LYS A 873 21.49 -23.13 -14.48
N PRO A 874 21.50 -22.23 -15.47
CA PRO A 874 20.39 -21.30 -15.70
C PRO A 874 19.05 -22.00 -15.90
N GLU A 875 19.03 -23.19 -16.49
CA GLU A 875 17.82 -23.99 -16.71
C GLU A 875 17.20 -24.48 -15.40
N GLU A 876 18.04 -24.87 -14.43
CA GLU A 876 17.57 -25.27 -13.09
C GLU A 876 17.00 -24.07 -12.34
N ILE A 877 17.63 -22.90 -12.51
CA ILE A 877 17.14 -21.64 -11.94
C ILE A 877 15.80 -21.26 -12.60
N LEU A 878 15.67 -21.43 -13.92
CA LEU A 878 14.45 -21.16 -14.64
C LEU A 878 13.29 -22.06 -14.14
N VAL A 879 13.53 -23.37 -14.07
CA VAL A 879 12.54 -24.33 -13.53
C VAL A 879 12.17 -23.98 -12.08
N GLY A 880 13.15 -23.68 -11.24
CA GLY A 880 12.93 -23.30 -9.85
C GLY A 880 12.21 -21.95 -9.67
N SER A 881 12.41 -20.99 -10.57
CA SER A 881 11.76 -19.68 -10.52
C SER A 881 10.35 -19.69 -11.11
N TYR A 882 10.14 -20.49 -12.14
CA TYR A 882 8.83 -20.63 -12.80
C TYR A 882 7.92 -21.63 -12.08
N GLY A 883 8.50 -22.66 -11.45
CA GLY A 883 7.75 -23.69 -10.73
C GLY A 883 7.20 -24.81 -11.62
N GLN A 884 7.64 -24.92 -12.90
CA GLN A 884 7.17 -25.90 -13.84
C GLN A 884 8.35 -26.50 -14.64
N PRO A 885 8.23 -27.73 -15.16
CA PRO A 885 9.23 -28.34 -16.04
C PRO A 885 9.44 -27.53 -17.34
N ILE A 886 10.65 -27.60 -17.92
CA ILE A 886 11.03 -26.92 -19.16
C ILE A 886 9.99 -27.13 -20.30
N ALA A 887 9.50 -28.36 -20.47
CA ALA A 887 8.50 -28.65 -21.51
C ALA A 887 7.17 -27.90 -21.31
N THR A 888 6.76 -27.68 -20.06
CA THR A 888 5.57 -26.89 -19.74
C THR A 888 5.82 -25.41 -20.01
N ILE A 889 6.98 -24.89 -19.60
CA ILE A 889 7.39 -23.50 -19.83
C ILE A 889 7.43 -23.22 -21.34
N GLU A 890 8.04 -24.13 -22.12
CA GLU A 890 8.08 -24.02 -23.60
C GLU A 890 6.70 -23.96 -24.21
N ARG A 891 5.82 -24.87 -23.83
CA ARG A 891 4.44 -24.92 -24.33
C ARG A 891 3.71 -23.61 -24.03
N GLU A 892 3.78 -23.14 -22.79
CA GLU A 892 3.10 -21.89 -22.38
C GLU A 892 3.69 -20.66 -23.06
N TRP A 893 4.99 -20.61 -23.27
CA TRP A 893 5.65 -19.56 -24.04
C TRP A 893 5.18 -19.53 -25.49
N LYS A 894 5.14 -20.69 -26.18
CA LYS A 894 4.65 -20.83 -27.55
C LYS A 894 3.19 -20.41 -27.69
N GLU A 895 2.34 -20.90 -26.79
CA GLU A 895 0.91 -20.53 -26.74
C GLU A 895 0.74 -19.03 -26.52
N TRP A 896 1.51 -18.46 -25.58
CA TRP A 896 1.48 -17.02 -25.29
C TRP A 896 1.89 -16.18 -26.51
N ILE A 897 3.01 -16.49 -27.17
CA ILE A 897 3.44 -15.77 -28.37
C ILE A 897 2.38 -15.89 -29.49
N ALA A 898 1.87 -17.09 -29.72
CA ALA A 898 0.85 -17.34 -30.76
C ALA A 898 -0.42 -16.51 -30.52
N GLY A 899 -0.85 -16.40 -29.27
CA GLY A 899 -2.03 -15.65 -28.86
C GLY A 899 -1.89 -14.12 -28.94
N GLN A 900 -0.66 -13.56 -29.10
CA GLN A 900 -0.50 -12.12 -29.18
C GLN A 900 -0.86 -11.60 -30.58
N PRO A 901 -1.76 -10.60 -30.71
CA PRO A 901 -2.07 -10.01 -32.00
C PRO A 901 -0.84 -9.29 -32.56
N ILE A 902 -0.51 -9.54 -33.82
CA ILE A 902 0.37 -8.72 -34.64
C ILE A 902 -0.48 -8.18 -35.78
N ASP A 903 -1.05 -7.02 -35.62
CA ASP A 903 -1.49 -6.22 -36.75
C ASP A 903 -0.37 -5.22 -37.06
N GLY A 904 -0.19 -4.90 -38.34
CA GLY A 904 0.88 -4.00 -38.83
C GLY A 904 0.81 -2.57 -38.25
N ASN A 905 -0.13 -2.31 -37.36
CA ASN A 905 -0.36 -1.06 -36.65
C ASN A 905 0.09 -1.09 -35.19
N VAL A 906 0.80 -2.12 -34.74
CA VAL A 906 1.45 -2.12 -33.43
C VAL A 906 2.67 -1.18 -33.46
N ASN A 907 2.42 0.08 -33.75
CA ASN A 907 3.34 1.17 -33.42
C ASN A 907 3.30 1.41 -31.91
N LEU A 908 3.67 0.37 -31.21
CA LEU A 908 3.92 0.39 -29.79
C LEU A 908 5.19 1.18 -29.62
N VAL A 909 5.07 2.37 -29.12
CA VAL A 909 6.14 3.28 -28.75
C VAL A 909 7.35 3.10 -29.65
N PRO A 910 7.47 3.81 -30.78
CA PRO A 910 8.48 3.55 -31.80
C PRO A 910 9.91 3.64 -31.24
N LEU A 911 10.12 4.43 -30.20
CA LEU A 911 11.40 4.61 -29.52
C LEU A 911 11.19 4.58 -28.02
N SER A 912 12.16 4.01 -27.31
CA SER A 912 12.26 4.19 -25.87
C SER A 912 12.63 5.62 -25.58
N PHE A 913 11.74 6.38 -25.01
CA PHE A 913 12.01 7.74 -24.64
C PHE A 913 11.41 8.02 -23.27
N VAL A 914 12.04 8.94 -22.59
CA VAL A 914 11.50 9.53 -21.38
C VAL A 914 11.23 10.98 -21.72
N ARG A 915 9.98 11.39 -21.58
CA ARG A 915 9.56 12.75 -21.83
C ARG A 915 9.64 13.56 -20.54
N THR A 916 9.78 14.84 -20.70
CA THR A 916 9.41 15.79 -19.64
C THR A 916 7.88 15.87 -19.59
N GLU A 917 7.34 16.34 -18.49
CA GLU A 917 5.90 16.49 -18.31
C GLU A 917 5.24 17.35 -19.40
N PRO A 918 5.82 18.50 -19.82
CA PRO A 918 5.29 19.29 -20.96
C PRO A 918 5.33 18.55 -22.30
N GLU A 919 6.36 17.74 -22.56
CA GLU A 919 6.43 16.93 -23.78
C GLU A 919 5.38 15.83 -23.78
N TRP A 920 5.05 15.30 -22.60
CA TRP A 920 3.97 14.33 -22.45
C TRP A 920 2.61 14.95 -22.71
N ASP A 921 2.38 16.15 -22.20
CA ASP A 921 1.16 16.92 -22.43
C ASP A 921 0.98 17.26 -23.91
N ALA A 922 2.06 17.70 -24.57
CA ALA A 922 2.04 17.98 -26.01
C ALA A 922 1.69 16.71 -26.82
N TRP A 923 2.30 15.57 -26.45
CA TRP A 923 1.97 14.28 -27.08
C TRP A 923 0.51 13.89 -26.85
N TRP A 924 0.00 14.07 -25.62
CA TRP A 924 -1.39 13.80 -25.27
C TRP A 924 -2.35 14.65 -26.11
N GLN A 925 -2.13 15.96 -26.18
CA GLN A 925 -2.96 16.84 -26.98
C GLN A 925 -2.97 16.45 -28.48
N ALA A 926 -1.85 16.01 -29.00
CA ALA A 926 -1.74 15.57 -30.39
C ALA A 926 -2.41 14.21 -30.68
N ASN A 927 -2.63 13.37 -29.67
CA ASN A 927 -3.02 11.98 -29.89
C ASN A 927 -4.30 11.55 -29.13
N LYS A 928 -4.81 12.33 -28.20
CA LYS A 928 -5.96 11.96 -27.35
C LYS A 928 -7.21 11.55 -28.16
N ASP A 929 -7.49 12.24 -29.26
CA ASP A 929 -8.65 11.98 -30.11
C ASP A 929 -8.45 10.79 -31.06
N ARG A 930 -7.23 10.25 -31.10
CA ARG A 930 -6.83 9.08 -31.90
C ARG A 930 -6.65 7.84 -31.03
N LEU A 931 -6.80 7.97 -29.71
CA LEU A 931 -6.65 6.84 -28.81
C LEU A 931 -7.88 5.94 -28.87
N MET A 932 -7.63 4.65 -29.02
CA MET A 932 -8.64 3.61 -28.90
C MET A 932 -8.27 2.62 -27.82
N TRP A 933 -9.25 2.24 -27.03
CA TRP A 933 -9.09 1.15 -26.06
C TRP A 933 -9.06 -0.19 -26.80
N ASP A 934 -8.02 -0.97 -26.56
CA ASP A 934 -7.92 -2.37 -27.00
C ASP A 934 -8.34 -3.27 -25.84
N GLU A 935 -9.55 -3.80 -25.93
CA GLU A 935 -10.16 -4.65 -24.90
C GLU A 935 -9.36 -5.94 -24.67
N ALA A 936 -8.81 -6.51 -25.73
CA ALA A 936 -8.07 -7.77 -25.66
C ALA A 936 -6.71 -7.63 -24.93
N GLN A 937 -6.15 -6.44 -24.95
CA GLN A 937 -4.85 -6.16 -24.33
C GLN A 937 -4.90 -5.21 -23.11
N GLY A 938 -6.07 -4.61 -22.87
CA GLY A 938 -6.22 -3.66 -21.77
C GLY A 938 -5.33 -2.41 -21.90
N ILE A 939 -5.08 -1.92 -23.14
CA ILE A 939 -4.23 -0.75 -23.42
C ILE A 939 -4.90 0.21 -24.39
N TYR A 940 -4.48 1.48 -24.34
CA TYR A 940 -4.83 2.45 -25.38
C TYR A 940 -3.86 2.37 -26.55
N ARG A 941 -4.38 2.42 -27.77
CA ARG A 941 -3.62 2.53 -29.01
C ARG A 941 -3.92 3.84 -29.73
N VAL A 942 -2.89 4.41 -30.38
CA VAL A 942 -3.08 5.55 -31.27
C VAL A 942 -3.41 5.01 -32.66
N ARG A 943 -4.52 5.44 -33.24
CA ARG A 943 -4.90 5.13 -34.64
C ARG A 943 -3.91 5.67 -35.65
#